data_5f34045d55de4503afa38acb72babe4a
#
_entry.id   5f34045d55de4503afa38acb72babe4a
#
_cell.length_a   1.000
_cell.length_b   1.000
_cell.length_c   1.000
_cell.angle_alpha   90.00
_cell.angle_beta   90.00
_cell.angle_gamma   90.00
#
_symmetry.space_group_name_H-M   'P 1'
#
loop_
_entity.id
_entity.type
_entity.pdbx_description
1 polymer ?
#
loop_
_entity_poly.entity_id
_entity_poly.type
_entity_poly.pdbx_seq_one_letter_code
_entity_poly.pdbx_strand_id
1 'polypeptide(L)'
;MPSSSTRVLCRMVVLTSFCVIVSTAHGQTVAPGSAQTAWSVKLNASIRWQQVTPSGVLLVATDSALTAVDIESGRVAWEKPELGGMTADSIHPVEGSLLMEAKRPDLLLILDPVTGAVIFDSRALNLTKIITRRVLPQSGTLLVHGQRASGPAIAALYELATGKQLWTNDSLFTSTEPSKSRGLGALMQTLTRMVAQSEQLEVLQAGPEMIVVYTQLGLRALDAHTGAVRWSAKTPTNRFGAPAFHVQLFPSVDKADRIYASFDDSLMAYRLSDGQPLWTKAPKVEGSIRDIVQHPAGIVMLPEAPPDNQAMGNRRIVNGVVQTALNVARYEDGTTIAPKPLRMHGNVVDAMIAGNTVVLSVDAESKTFVNVLDVASASLRLKKDVKIKGQVSYAELTPAGLLYISRPDATINGEVNVIDLDSGQPRFNDAIESGKPLSSSDYKAARYYLHHAVEGRTLYVFANRDHRLYAVDRDAATFKSVGDELKLKGGEDPTAMEIRPEGIVLSSEQNLVILGRDGQLKKQVYYPAPQASGLLRALYAINAVRAGLYGAAASAYGDAFAQASAKSTDPTTQQVTEQLADVYTKASQQLQGYSRQSAAMATKRFKASLDAPGFVFMLTPTPEGKGNVLLQIDKDTAEPTARVDLGKEKEPVYAVDDIANMLFLQTKPDTVVGYRLSSDIVSTR
;
A
#
# COMPACT_ATOMS: atom_id res chain seq x y z
N MET A 1 -94.69 -10.10 -9.19
CA MET A 1 -95.52 -9.19 -8.37
C MET A 1 -94.90 -9.04 -7.04
N PRO A 2 -94.76 -7.90 -6.41
CA PRO A 2 -94.67 -6.54 -6.85
C PRO A 2 -93.24 -5.95 -6.60
N SER A 3 -92.80 -5.11 -7.32
CA SER A 3 -92.48 -3.68 -7.29
C SER A 3 -92.08 -3.08 -5.92
N SER A 4 -90.83 -2.56 -5.83
CA SER A 4 -90.52 -1.42 -4.99
C SER A 4 -89.37 -0.62 -5.56
N SER A 5 -89.69 0.58 -5.89
CA SER A 5 -88.83 1.68 -6.30
C SER A 5 -87.91 2.12 -5.18
N THR A 6 -86.63 2.26 -5.48
CA THR A 6 -85.70 2.93 -4.57
C THR A 6 -85.02 4.10 -5.28
N ARG A 7 -85.18 5.24 -4.65
CA ARG A 7 -84.71 6.58 -5.08
C ARG A 7 -83.17 6.65 -5.03
N VAL A 8 -82.56 7.07 -6.12
CA VAL A 8 -81.18 7.42 -6.24
C VAL A 8 -80.99 8.82 -5.66
N LEU A 9 -80.20 8.94 -4.58
CA LEU A 9 -79.74 10.18 -4.01
C LEU A 9 -78.35 10.50 -4.63
N CYS A 10 -78.28 11.46 -5.54
CA CYS A 10 -77.05 12.01 -6.04
C CYS A 10 -76.34 12.79 -4.90
N ARG A 11 -75.23 12.29 -4.40
CA ARG A 11 -74.28 13.08 -3.62
C ARG A 11 -73.17 13.55 -4.54
N MET A 12 -73.14 14.84 -4.78
CA MET A 12 -72.11 15.60 -5.48
C MET A 12 -70.91 15.68 -4.59
N VAL A 13 -69.81 14.91 -4.90
CA VAL A 13 -68.52 15.03 -4.24
C VAL A 13 -67.73 16.10 -5.01
N VAL A 14 -67.51 17.23 -4.37
CA VAL A 14 -66.62 18.28 -4.84
C VAL A 14 -65.19 17.78 -4.57
N LEU A 15 -64.48 17.33 -5.61
CA LEU A 15 -63.04 17.10 -5.58
C LEU A 15 -62.31 18.44 -5.65
N THR A 16 -61.86 18.95 -4.52
CA THR A 16 -60.86 20.01 -4.48
C THR A 16 -59.48 19.40 -4.83
N SER A 17 -59.06 19.57 -6.07
CA SER A 17 -57.68 19.28 -6.52
C SER A 17 -56.73 20.25 -5.81
N PHE A 18 -56.02 19.76 -4.81
CA PHE A 18 -54.84 20.43 -4.30
C PHE A 18 -53.71 20.19 -5.32
N CYS A 19 -53.46 21.18 -6.19
CA CYS A 19 -52.20 21.27 -6.92
C CYS A 19 -51.09 21.59 -5.94
N VAL A 20 -50.37 20.57 -5.49
CA VAL A 20 -49.07 20.79 -4.88
C VAL A 20 -48.11 21.24 -5.96
N ILE A 21 -47.91 22.54 -6.08
CA ILE A 21 -46.80 23.10 -6.87
C ILE A 21 -45.51 22.69 -6.12
N VAL A 22 -44.90 21.59 -6.53
CA VAL A 22 -43.52 21.31 -6.20
C VAL A 22 -42.69 22.35 -6.95
N SER A 23 -42.40 23.46 -6.29
CA SER A 23 -41.35 24.38 -6.71
C SER A 23 -40.04 23.63 -6.69
N THR A 24 -39.64 23.06 -7.82
CA THR A 24 -38.26 22.71 -8.03
C THR A 24 -37.48 24.02 -7.99
N ALA A 25 -36.93 24.32 -6.82
CA ALA A 25 -35.90 25.33 -6.72
C ALA A 25 -34.72 24.84 -7.58
N HIS A 26 -34.72 25.32 -8.84
CA HIS A 26 -33.49 25.31 -9.63
C HIS A 26 -32.56 26.29 -8.90
N GLY A 27 -31.78 25.79 -7.96
CA GLY A 27 -30.63 26.52 -7.47
C GLY A 27 -29.83 26.88 -8.73
N GLN A 28 -29.69 28.18 -8.98
CA GLN A 28 -28.72 28.65 -9.97
C GLN A 28 -27.35 28.11 -9.50
N THR A 29 -26.89 27.03 -10.13
CA THR A 29 -25.52 26.58 -9.98
C THR A 29 -24.66 27.72 -10.51
N VAL A 30 -23.95 28.38 -9.60
CA VAL A 30 -22.92 29.35 -9.97
C VAL A 30 -21.97 28.62 -10.90
N ALA A 31 -21.82 29.13 -12.12
CA ALA A 31 -20.93 28.51 -13.09
C ALA A 31 -19.50 28.49 -12.43
N PRO A 32 -18.81 27.34 -12.43
CA PRO A 32 -17.48 27.27 -11.86
C PRO A 32 -16.56 28.29 -12.53
N GLY A 33 -15.78 29.01 -11.73
CA GLY A 33 -14.79 29.95 -12.26
C GLY A 33 -13.80 29.23 -13.18
N SER A 34 -13.45 29.83 -14.32
CA SER A 34 -12.37 29.30 -15.13
C SER A 34 -11.07 29.31 -14.31
N ALA A 35 -10.40 28.17 -14.26
CA ALA A 35 -9.08 28.07 -13.61
C ALA A 35 -8.12 29.07 -14.25
N GLN A 36 -7.37 29.78 -13.41
CA GLN A 36 -6.43 30.80 -13.89
C GLN A 36 -5.13 30.13 -14.33
N THR A 37 -4.66 30.48 -15.54
CA THR A 37 -3.32 30.10 -15.97
C THR A 37 -2.29 30.79 -15.05
N ALA A 38 -1.56 29.99 -14.28
CA ALA A 38 -0.49 30.49 -13.44
C ALA A 38 0.81 30.69 -14.23
N TRP A 39 1.11 29.72 -15.09
CA TRP A 39 2.31 29.75 -15.93
C TRP A 39 2.18 28.80 -17.13
N SER A 40 3.12 28.93 -18.06
CA SER A 40 3.27 28.00 -19.19
C SER A 40 4.76 27.79 -19.43
N VAL A 41 5.16 26.53 -19.58
CA VAL A 41 6.55 26.16 -19.89
C VAL A 41 6.57 25.34 -21.18
N LYS A 42 7.47 25.73 -22.10
CA LYS A 42 7.77 24.98 -23.31
C LYS A 42 9.07 24.22 -23.11
N LEU A 43 9.05 22.92 -23.39
CA LEU A 43 10.21 22.04 -23.31
C LEU A 43 10.86 21.84 -24.68
N ASN A 44 12.07 21.29 -24.69
CA ASN A 44 12.86 21.14 -25.91
C ASN A 44 12.45 19.92 -26.77
N ALA A 45 11.57 19.04 -26.26
CA ALA A 45 11.10 17.86 -26.97
C ALA A 45 9.67 17.47 -26.52
N SER A 46 9.07 16.52 -27.23
CA SER A 46 7.73 16.04 -26.90
C SER A 46 7.67 15.35 -25.54
N ILE A 47 6.65 15.71 -24.78
CA ILE A 47 6.36 15.16 -23.46
C ILE A 47 5.82 13.74 -23.63
N ARG A 48 6.39 12.81 -22.88
CA ARG A 48 5.94 11.44 -22.80
C ARG A 48 5.01 11.19 -21.62
N TRP A 49 5.37 11.76 -20.47
CA TRP A 49 4.60 11.72 -19.24
C TRP A 49 5.00 12.85 -18.29
N GLN A 50 4.15 13.10 -17.31
CA GLN A 50 4.41 14.04 -16.25
C GLN A 50 3.82 13.54 -14.94
N GLN A 51 4.46 13.84 -13.81
CA GLN A 51 3.98 13.49 -12.47
C GLN A 51 4.49 14.47 -11.42
N VAL A 52 3.70 14.68 -10.38
CA VAL A 52 4.12 15.45 -9.21
C VAL A 52 4.82 14.53 -8.21
N THR A 53 5.97 14.93 -7.73
CA THR A 53 6.71 14.19 -6.71
C THR A 53 6.13 14.45 -5.31
N PRO A 54 6.39 13.58 -4.33
CA PRO A 54 6.02 13.84 -2.94
C PRO A 54 6.60 15.15 -2.38
N SER A 55 7.75 15.59 -2.88
CA SER A 55 8.40 16.87 -2.52
C SER A 55 7.81 18.09 -3.21
N GLY A 56 6.82 17.95 -4.09
CA GLY A 56 6.16 19.07 -4.75
C GLY A 56 6.90 19.63 -5.95
N VAL A 57 7.52 18.78 -6.71
CA VAL A 57 8.15 19.13 -7.98
C VAL A 57 7.42 18.41 -9.10
N LEU A 58 7.13 19.08 -10.19
CA LEU A 58 6.59 18.45 -11.39
C LEU A 58 7.75 17.88 -12.22
N LEU A 59 7.84 16.54 -12.27
CA LEU A 59 8.73 15.87 -13.20
C LEU A 59 8.05 15.72 -14.55
N VAL A 60 8.74 16.11 -15.61
CA VAL A 60 8.29 15.99 -16.99
C VAL A 60 9.35 15.24 -17.79
N ALA A 61 8.99 14.09 -18.30
CA ALA A 61 9.88 13.30 -19.15
C ALA A 61 9.61 13.56 -20.62
N THR A 62 10.67 13.77 -21.35
CA THR A 62 10.68 13.92 -22.80
C THR A 62 11.59 12.86 -23.43
N ASP A 63 11.64 12.81 -24.76
CA ASP A 63 12.62 11.95 -25.45
C ASP A 63 14.06 12.33 -25.16
N SER A 64 14.31 13.62 -24.89
CA SER A 64 15.64 14.18 -24.74
C SER A 64 16.13 14.32 -23.31
N ALA A 65 15.23 14.43 -22.33
CA ALA A 65 15.59 14.67 -20.93
C ALA A 65 14.48 14.31 -19.94
N LEU A 66 14.86 14.16 -18.67
CA LEU A 66 13.96 14.32 -17.52
C LEU A 66 14.14 15.73 -16.98
N THR A 67 13.06 16.48 -16.86
CA THR A 67 13.05 17.88 -16.45
C THR A 67 12.21 18.04 -15.18
N ALA A 68 12.72 18.76 -14.21
CA ALA A 68 11.94 19.19 -13.04
C ALA A 68 11.47 20.64 -13.22
N VAL A 69 10.21 20.84 -13.00
CA VAL A 69 9.57 22.15 -13.06
C VAL A 69 9.05 22.51 -11.68
N ASP A 70 9.40 23.69 -11.21
CA ASP A 70 8.85 24.27 -9.99
C ASP A 70 7.35 24.52 -10.18
N ILE A 71 6.53 23.94 -9.33
CA ILE A 71 5.08 23.93 -9.50
C ILE A 71 4.43 25.31 -9.34
N GLU A 72 5.02 26.21 -8.57
CA GLU A 72 4.44 27.54 -8.32
C GLU A 72 4.80 28.54 -9.43
N SER A 73 6.04 28.49 -9.91
CA SER A 73 6.57 29.48 -10.87
C SER A 73 6.63 28.99 -12.31
N GLY A 74 6.54 27.68 -12.56
CA GLY A 74 6.74 27.07 -13.87
C GLY A 74 8.19 27.13 -14.38
N ARG A 75 9.14 27.50 -13.52
CA ARG A 75 10.56 27.52 -13.89
C ARG A 75 11.14 26.12 -13.92
N VAL A 76 11.95 25.86 -14.93
CA VAL A 76 12.77 24.64 -14.94
C VAL A 76 13.81 24.76 -13.82
N ALA A 77 13.69 23.88 -12.83
CA ALA A 77 14.64 23.81 -11.72
C ALA A 77 15.92 23.10 -12.13
N TRP A 78 15.79 22.00 -12.87
CA TRP A 78 16.90 21.26 -13.45
C TRP A 78 16.44 20.42 -14.65
N GLU A 79 17.40 20.01 -15.47
CA GLU A 79 17.23 19.13 -16.63
C GLU A 79 18.35 18.09 -16.67
N LYS A 80 18.00 16.82 -16.92
CA LYS A 80 18.95 15.70 -17.02
C LYS A 80 18.79 14.97 -18.35
N PRO A 81 19.64 15.29 -19.35
CA PRO A 81 19.59 14.64 -20.65
C PRO A 81 19.89 13.13 -20.59
N GLU A 82 20.72 12.70 -19.64
CA GLU A 82 21.04 11.28 -19.43
C GLU A 82 19.82 10.43 -19.01
N LEU A 83 18.73 11.06 -18.58
CA LEU A 83 17.46 10.45 -18.24
C LEU A 83 16.39 10.64 -19.33
N GLY A 84 16.78 11.08 -20.52
CA GLY A 84 15.87 11.18 -21.66
C GLY A 84 15.26 9.83 -22.04
N GLY A 85 14.01 9.84 -22.49
CA GLY A 85 13.29 8.66 -22.94
C GLY A 85 12.89 7.67 -21.83
N MET A 86 13.05 8.00 -20.55
CA MET A 86 12.60 7.14 -19.45
C MET A 86 11.08 7.01 -19.42
N THR A 87 10.61 5.82 -19.06
CA THR A 87 9.18 5.56 -18.82
C THR A 87 8.79 5.95 -17.39
N ALA A 88 7.51 6.17 -17.13
CA ALA A 88 7.02 6.47 -15.79
C ALA A 88 7.36 5.35 -14.78
N ASP A 89 7.29 4.09 -15.23
CA ASP A 89 7.62 2.91 -14.41
C ASP A 89 9.13 2.74 -14.12
N SER A 90 9.96 3.65 -14.63
CA SER A 90 11.41 3.65 -14.38
C SER A 90 11.82 4.71 -13.33
N ILE A 91 10.87 5.50 -12.85
CA ILE A 91 11.07 6.55 -11.85
C ILE A 91 10.17 6.28 -10.66
N HIS A 92 10.75 6.06 -9.49
CA HIS A 92 10.01 5.73 -8.28
C HIS A 92 10.50 6.56 -7.08
N PRO A 93 9.61 6.87 -6.13
CA PRO A 93 10.06 7.35 -4.82
C PRO A 93 10.93 6.29 -4.13
N VAL A 94 11.98 6.71 -3.48
CA VAL A 94 12.79 5.85 -2.61
C VAL A 94 12.08 5.74 -1.28
N GLU A 95 11.71 4.51 -0.90
CA GLU A 95 10.97 4.23 0.32
C GLU A 95 11.63 4.86 1.56
N GLY A 96 10.83 5.50 2.41
CA GLY A 96 11.31 6.16 3.62
C GLY A 96 12.12 7.44 3.38
N SER A 97 12.08 8.03 2.18
CA SER A 97 12.77 9.28 1.86
C SER A 97 11.99 10.15 0.87
N LEU A 98 12.47 11.38 0.65
CA LEU A 98 11.95 12.30 -0.38
C LEU A 98 12.68 12.15 -1.71
N LEU A 99 13.62 11.22 -1.81
CA LEU A 99 14.44 11.01 -2.99
C LEU A 99 13.68 10.22 -4.04
N MET A 100 14.14 10.32 -5.27
CA MET A 100 13.64 9.57 -6.41
C MET A 100 14.72 8.64 -6.96
N GLU A 101 14.30 7.44 -7.27
CA GLU A 101 15.10 6.47 -8.02
C GLU A 101 14.77 6.58 -9.50
N ALA A 102 15.79 6.70 -10.35
CA ALA A 102 15.69 6.59 -11.80
C ALA A 102 16.47 5.36 -12.25
N LYS A 103 15.78 4.36 -12.82
CA LYS A 103 16.37 3.06 -13.13
C LYS A 103 16.20 2.68 -14.60
N ARG A 104 17.31 2.31 -15.24
CA ARG A 104 17.38 1.61 -16.52
C ARG A 104 18.22 0.35 -16.36
N PRO A 105 18.27 -0.56 -17.36
CA PRO A 105 19.09 -1.77 -17.27
C PRO A 105 20.59 -1.50 -16.99
N ASP A 106 21.10 -0.39 -17.46
CA ASP A 106 22.50 0.04 -17.40
C ASP A 106 22.78 1.16 -16.38
N LEU A 107 21.76 1.71 -15.73
CA LEU A 107 21.86 2.89 -14.88
C LEU A 107 20.89 2.87 -13.72
N LEU A 108 21.38 3.11 -12.52
CA LEU A 108 20.58 3.52 -11.37
C LEU A 108 21.12 4.83 -10.83
N LEU A 109 20.27 5.84 -10.81
CA LEU A 109 20.50 7.08 -10.09
C LEU A 109 19.52 7.19 -8.93
N ILE A 110 20.00 7.73 -7.81
CA ILE A 110 19.15 8.26 -6.76
C ILE A 110 19.42 9.75 -6.70
N LEU A 111 18.35 10.52 -6.79
CA LEU A 111 18.44 11.97 -6.92
C LEU A 111 17.43 12.68 -6.02
N ASP A 112 17.80 13.86 -5.62
CA ASP A 112 16.91 14.82 -5.00
C ASP A 112 16.03 15.45 -6.09
N PRO A 113 14.71 15.25 -6.05
CA PRO A 113 13.81 15.78 -7.08
C PRO A 113 13.73 17.32 -7.07
N VAL A 114 14.05 17.98 -5.95
CA VAL A 114 13.98 19.44 -5.82
C VAL A 114 15.20 20.09 -6.48
N THR A 115 16.39 19.60 -6.16
CA THR A 115 17.65 20.21 -6.60
C THR A 115 18.27 19.54 -7.82
N GLY A 116 17.83 18.32 -8.16
CA GLY A 116 18.47 17.46 -9.16
C GLY A 116 19.85 16.92 -8.72
N ALA A 117 20.25 17.11 -7.47
CA ALA A 117 21.50 16.57 -6.96
C ALA A 117 21.47 15.03 -7.01
N VAL A 118 22.52 14.45 -7.57
CA VAL A 118 22.69 12.99 -7.60
C VAL A 118 23.29 12.54 -6.29
N ILE A 119 22.50 11.77 -5.52
CA ILE A 119 22.93 11.20 -4.23
C ILE A 119 23.71 9.91 -4.46
N PHE A 120 23.28 9.13 -5.45
CA PHE A 120 23.95 7.89 -5.82
C PHE A 120 23.91 7.70 -7.33
N ASP A 121 25.06 7.26 -7.89
CA ASP A 121 25.22 6.85 -9.28
C ASP A 121 25.90 5.48 -9.33
N SER A 122 25.22 4.48 -9.88
CA SER A 122 25.73 3.11 -9.99
C SER A 122 27.03 3.00 -10.77
N ARG A 123 27.29 3.93 -11.69
CA ARG A 123 28.52 3.99 -12.50
C ARG A 123 29.75 4.28 -11.64
N ALA A 124 29.61 5.03 -10.55
CA ALA A 124 30.71 5.34 -9.64
C ALA A 124 31.30 4.10 -8.95
N LEU A 125 30.51 3.04 -8.79
CA LEU A 125 30.95 1.78 -8.21
C LEU A 125 31.27 0.72 -9.28
N ASN A 126 31.15 1.04 -10.57
CA ASN A 126 31.28 0.07 -11.68
C ASN A 126 30.37 -1.15 -11.52
N LEU A 127 29.13 -0.93 -11.07
CA LEU A 127 28.17 -1.99 -10.87
C LEU A 127 27.55 -2.41 -12.20
N THR A 128 27.56 -3.70 -12.47
CA THR A 128 26.83 -4.32 -13.59
C THR A 128 25.42 -4.76 -13.18
N LYS A 129 25.22 -4.99 -11.87
CA LYS A 129 23.93 -5.37 -11.30
C LYS A 129 23.82 -4.81 -9.90
N ILE A 130 22.73 -4.10 -9.60
CA ILE A 130 22.35 -3.74 -8.23
C ILE A 130 21.45 -4.84 -7.71
N ILE A 131 21.81 -5.37 -6.55
CA ILE A 131 21.14 -6.49 -5.90
C ILE A 131 20.24 -6.00 -4.79
N THR A 132 20.78 -5.14 -3.93
CA THR A 132 20.04 -4.57 -2.79
C THR A 132 20.30 -3.08 -2.71
N ARG A 133 19.24 -2.33 -2.45
CA ARG A 133 19.30 -0.94 -2.01
C ARG A 133 18.35 -0.77 -0.83
N ARG A 134 18.79 -0.13 0.21
CA ARG A 134 17.98 0.06 1.41
C ARG A 134 18.28 1.40 2.08
N VAL A 135 17.25 2.18 2.30
CA VAL A 135 17.34 3.36 3.16
C VAL A 135 17.39 2.89 4.60
N LEU A 136 18.29 3.49 5.37
CA LEU A 136 18.46 3.27 6.79
C LEU A 136 18.05 4.57 7.51
N PRO A 137 16.77 4.69 7.88
CA PRO A 137 16.21 5.98 8.30
C PRO A 137 16.81 6.51 9.60
N GLN A 138 17.18 5.64 10.54
CA GLN A 138 17.75 6.08 11.83
C GLN A 138 19.13 6.72 11.70
N SER A 139 19.90 6.36 10.66
CA SER A 139 21.21 6.95 10.35
C SER A 139 21.16 7.96 9.20
N GLY A 140 20.01 8.12 8.53
CA GLY A 140 19.91 8.99 7.35
C GLY A 140 20.81 8.55 6.19
N THR A 141 20.96 7.23 5.99
CA THR A 141 21.90 6.69 5.00
C THR A 141 21.23 5.76 4.01
N LEU A 142 21.88 5.56 2.86
CA LEU A 142 21.51 4.61 1.83
C LEU A 142 22.58 3.53 1.72
N LEU A 143 22.20 2.29 1.96
CA LEU A 143 23.01 1.13 1.67
C LEU A 143 22.74 0.64 0.25
N VAL A 144 23.80 0.49 -0.54
CA VAL A 144 23.74 -0.11 -1.88
C VAL A 144 24.66 -1.32 -1.92
N HIS A 145 24.16 -2.42 -2.44
CA HIS A 145 24.93 -3.64 -2.69
C HIS A 145 24.75 -4.08 -4.13
N GLY A 146 25.86 -4.45 -4.78
CA GLY A 146 25.81 -4.85 -6.17
C GLY A 146 27.02 -5.64 -6.63
N GLN A 147 26.88 -6.23 -7.82
CA GLN A 147 27.95 -6.94 -8.51
C GLN A 147 28.74 -5.98 -9.38
N ARG A 148 30.08 -6.05 -9.34
CA ARG A 148 30.99 -5.32 -10.23
C ARG A 148 31.19 -6.08 -11.54
N ALA A 149 31.64 -5.38 -12.58
CA ALA A 149 32.06 -5.99 -13.85
C ALA A 149 33.25 -6.95 -13.66
N SER A 150 34.11 -6.65 -12.71
CA SER A 150 35.25 -7.49 -12.30
C SER A 150 35.44 -7.40 -10.78
N GLY A 151 35.76 -8.53 -10.17
CA GLY A 151 35.97 -8.61 -8.72
C GLY A 151 34.74 -9.06 -7.93
N PRO A 152 34.83 -9.04 -6.60
CA PRO A 152 33.72 -9.43 -5.72
C PRO A 152 32.60 -8.40 -5.74
N ALA A 153 31.42 -8.83 -5.27
CA ALA A 153 30.35 -7.92 -4.95
C ALA A 153 30.82 -6.88 -3.91
N ILE A 154 30.18 -5.74 -3.87
CA ILE A 154 30.51 -4.65 -2.95
C ILE A 154 29.26 -4.13 -2.26
N ALA A 155 29.40 -3.77 -1.00
CA ALA A 155 28.45 -2.91 -0.31
C ALA A 155 29.05 -1.51 -0.12
N ALA A 156 28.23 -0.49 -0.27
CA ALA A 156 28.59 0.90 -0.07
C ALA A 156 27.51 1.63 0.70
N LEU A 157 27.89 2.52 1.59
CA LEU A 157 26.97 3.36 2.35
C LEU A 157 27.16 4.83 1.96
N TYR A 158 26.05 5.49 1.73
CA TYR A 158 25.98 6.89 1.34
C TYR A 158 25.16 7.69 2.35
N GLU A 159 25.61 8.87 2.69
CA GLU A 159 24.82 9.84 3.44
C GLU A 159 23.73 10.44 2.51
N LEU A 160 22.46 10.32 2.87
CA LEU A 160 21.35 10.77 2.03
C LEU A 160 21.31 12.30 1.85
N ALA A 161 21.75 13.06 2.86
CA ALA A 161 21.68 14.51 2.82
C ALA A 161 22.67 15.12 1.81
N THR A 162 23.82 14.49 1.63
CA THR A 162 24.94 15.08 0.85
C THR A 162 25.34 14.25 -0.36
N GLY A 163 24.91 12.99 -0.44
CA GLY A 163 25.41 12.02 -1.41
C GLY A 163 26.84 11.57 -1.14
N LYS A 164 27.42 11.94 0.03
CA LYS A 164 28.78 11.54 0.39
C LYS A 164 28.84 10.04 0.64
N GLN A 165 29.74 9.37 -0.07
CA GLN A 165 30.07 7.98 0.23
C GLN A 165 30.80 7.92 1.57
N LEU A 166 30.22 7.22 2.56
CA LEU A 166 30.81 7.06 3.89
C LEU A 166 31.86 5.95 3.86
N TRP A 167 31.52 4.82 3.28
CA TRP A 167 32.43 3.69 3.13
C TRP A 167 32.02 2.76 1.98
N THR A 168 32.98 1.91 1.58
CA THR A 168 32.75 0.73 0.75
C THR A 168 33.38 -0.48 1.41
N ASN A 169 32.76 -1.65 1.26
CA ASN A 169 33.25 -2.88 1.85
C ASN A 169 32.98 -4.07 0.92
N ASP A 170 34.01 -4.65 0.34
CA ASP A 170 33.97 -5.88 -0.45
C ASP A 170 34.41 -7.12 0.34
N SER A 171 35.05 -6.95 1.51
CA SER A 171 35.42 -8.05 2.40
C SER A 171 34.21 -8.77 2.98
N LEU A 172 33.01 -8.17 2.90
CA LEU A 172 31.76 -8.82 3.27
C LEU A 172 31.43 -10.02 2.37
N PHE A 173 32.01 -10.08 1.17
CA PHE A 173 31.72 -11.09 0.14
C PHE A 173 32.93 -11.94 -0.22
N THR A 174 34.10 -11.65 0.31
CA THR A 174 35.34 -12.39 0.05
C THR A 174 35.74 -13.22 1.27
N SER A 175 35.96 -14.52 1.08
CA SER A 175 36.55 -15.36 2.12
C SER A 175 38.06 -15.38 1.98
N THR A 176 38.76 -15.06 3.05
CA THR A 176 40.22 -15.17 3.16
C THR A 176 40.66 -16.58 3.57
N GLU A 177 39.73 -17.46 4.03
CA GLU A 177 40.08 -18.79 4.46
C GLU A 177 40.14 -19.77 3.28
N PRO A 178 41.23 -20.52 3.11
CA PRO A 178 41.34 -21.57 2.10
C PRO A 178 40.34 -22.70 2.44
N SER A 179 39.62 -23.17 1.43
CA SER A 179 38.69 -24.30 1.57
C SER A 179 39.43 -25.56 2.08
N LYS A 180 39.06 -26.06 3.24
CA LYS A 180 39.60 -27.30 3.79
C LYS A 180 38.98 -28.58 3.25
N SER A 181 37.98 -28.46 2.37
CA SER A 181 37.29 -29.64 1.77
C SER A 181 38.06 -30.20 0.60
N ARG A 182 38.18 -31.54 0.53
CA ARG A 182 38.81 -32.27 -0.60
C ARG A 182 37.77 -33.16 -1.33
N GLY A 183 37.97 -33.38 -2.62
CA GLY A 183 37.15 -34.30 -3.41
C GLY A 183 35.79 -33.74 -3.85
N LEU A 184 34.79 -34.62 -3.99
CA LEU A 184 33.44 -34.26 -4.46
C LEU A 184 32.76 -33.19 -3.61
N GLY A 185 33.03 -33.15 -2.33
CA GLY A 185 32.55 -32.10 -1.41
C GLY A 185 33.09 -30.72 -1.73
N ALA A 186 34.37 -30.63 -2.19
CA ALA A 186 34.96 -29.36 -2.64
C ALA A 186 34.31 -28.88 -3.94
N LEU A 187 34.00 -29.78 -4.87
CA LEU A 187 33.32 -29.45 -6.13
C LEU A 187 31.90 -28.96 -5.85
N MET A 188 31.15 -29.67 -5.01
CA MET A 188 29.79 -29.25 -4.60
C MET A 188 29.79 -27.93 -3.82
N GLN A 189 30.74 -27.71 -2.91
CA GLN A 189 30.92 -26.42 -2.26
C GLN A 189 31.27 -25.31 -3.23
N THR A 190 32.12 -25.60 -4.24
CA THR A 190 32.48 -24.62 -5.26
C THR A 190 31.28 -24.29 -6.15
N LEU A 191 30.50 -25.28 -6.59
CA LEU A 191 29.27 -25.09 -7.35
C LEU A 191 28.19 -24.33 -6.52
N THR A 192 28.00 -24.71 -5.27
CA THR A 192 27.08 -24.00 -4.36
C THR A 192 27.56 -22.58 -4.09
N ARG A 193 28.85 -22.36 -3.93
CA ARG A 193 29.45 -21.03 -3.83
C ARG A 193 29.26 -20.23 -5.12
N MET A 194 29.46 -20.80 -6.29
CA MET A 194 29.28 -20.11 -7.57
C MET A 194 27.83 -19.71 -7.81
N VAL A 195 26.87 -20.55 -7.44
CA VAL A 195 25.44 -20.26 -7.56
C VAL A 195 25.00 -19.26 -6.47
N ALA A 196 25.60 -19.35 -5.29
CA ALA A 196 25.26 -18.54 -4.14
C ALA A 196 26.09 -17.24 -4.04
N GLN A 197 27.22 -17.14 -4.75
CA GLN A 197 28.25 -16.11 -4.51
C GLN A 197 27.86 -14.68 -4.79
N SER A 198 26.67 -14.40 -5.33
CA SER A 198 26.46 -13.06 -5.86
C SER A 198 25.35 -12.25 -5.22
N GLU A 199 24.41 -12.84 -4.46
CA GLU A 199 23.14 -12.13 -4.44
C GLU A 199 22.47 -11.94 -3.07
N GLN A 200 23.01 -12.45 -1.96
CA GLN A 200 22.38 -12.26 -0.66
C GLN A 200 23.10 -11.24 0.24
N LEU A 201 22.44 -10.16 0.52
CA LEU A 201 22.73 -9.27 1.62
C LEU A 201 21.44 -8.94 2.33
N GLU A 202 21.24 -9.54 3.51
CA GLU A 202 20.19 -9.10 4.41
C GLU A 202 20.74 -8.04 5.35
N VAL A 203 19.90 -7.05 5.66
CA VAL A 203 20.31 -5.86 6.41
C VAL A 203 19.27 -5.51 7.45
N LEU A 204 19.73 -5.33 8.67
CA LEU A 204 18.93 -4.78 9.77
C LEU A 204 19.66 -3.58 10.37
N GLN A 205 19.00 -2.43 10.42
CA GLN A 205 19.50 -1.30 11.20
C GLN A 205 19.20 -1.55 12.68
N ALA A 206 20.26 -1.69 13.46
CA ALA A 206 20.18 -1.97 14.90
C ALA A 206 20.56 -0.72 15.72
N GLY A 207 19.91 0.41 15.39
CA GLY A 207 20.21 1.72 15.94
C GLY A 207 20.98 2.62 14.97
N PRO A 208 21.26 3.88 15.34
CA PRO A 208 21.95 4.84 14.46
C PRO A 208 23.41 4.46 14.19
N GLU A 209 24.04 3.75 15.11
CA GLU A 209 25.48 3.45 15.10
C GLU A 209 25.82 2.05 14.56
N MET A 210 24.82 1.20 14.33
CA MET A 210 25.04 -0.21 14.01
C MET A 210 24.14 -0.73 12.91
N ILE A 211 24.76 -1.43 11.98
CA ILE A 211 24.08 -2.17 10.92
C ILE A 211 24.45 -3.66 11.07
N VAL A 212 23.46 -4.53 11.22
CA VAL A 212 23.67 -5.97 11.18
C VAL A 212 23.41 -6.46 9.77
N VAL A 213 24.35 -7.19 9.22
CA VAL A 213 24.27 -7.75 7.87
C VAL A 213 24.48 -9.27 7.91
N TYR A 214 23.73 -9.95 7.06
CA TYR A 214 24.02 -11.34 6.73
C TYR A 214 24.50 -11.43 5.28
N THR A 215 25.59 -12.18 5.11
CA THR A 215 26.11 -12.61 3.82
C THR A 215 26.38 -14.10 3.88
N GLN A 216 26.80 -14.72 2.80
CA GLN A 216 27.21 -16.11 2.82
C GLN A 216 28.39 -16.42 3.77
N LEU A 217 29.11 -15.40 4.19
CA LEU A 217 30.18 -15.53 5.19
C LEU A 217 29.69 -15.47 6.64
N GLY A 218 28.38 -15.36 6.84
CA GLY A 218 27.73 -15.33 8.15
C GLY A 218 27.17 -13.96 8.52
N LEU A 219 26.77 -13.87 9.78
CA LEU A 219 26.19 -12.68 10.40
C LEU A 219 27.28 -11.77 10.93
N ARG A 220 27.22 -10.48 10.66
CA ARG A 220 28.18 -9.47 11.11
C ARG A 220 27.49 -8.20 11.53
N ALA A 221 27.98 -7.54 12.57
CA ALA A 221 27.64 -6.16 12.84
C ALA A 221 28.72 -5.24 12.33
N LEU A 222 28.28 -4.17 11.69
CA LEU A 222 29.14 -3.13 11.16
C LEU A 222 28.89 -1.84 11.95
N ASP A 223 29.94 -1.09 12.13
CA ASP A 223 29.84 0.32 12.48
C ASP A 223 29.19 1.09 11.32
N ALA A 224 28.10 1.80 11.60
CA ALA A 224 27.33 2.46 10.56
C ALA A 224 28.12 3.60 9.86
N HIS A 225 29.10 4.22 10.53
CA HIS A 225 29.85 5.36 9.99
C HIS A 225 31.09 4.95 9.21
N THR A 226 31.72 3.84 9.63
CA THR A 226 33.04 3.41 9.10
C THR A 226 32.97 2.13 8.29
N GLY A 227 31.89 1.37 8.38
CA GLY A 227 31.77 0.03 7.77
C GLY A 227 32.67 -1.02 8.42
N ALA A 228 33.35 -0.69 9.54
CA ALA A 228 34.20 -1.62 10.25
C ALA A 228 33.38 -2.72 10.94
N VAL A 229 33.89 -3.95 10.88
CA VAL A 229 33.21 -5.08 11.54
C VAL A 229 33.41 -4.97 13.05
N ARG A 230 32.33 -4.79 13.80
CA ARG A 230 32.32 -4.77 15.27
C ARG A 230 32.36 -6.19 15.84
N TRP A 231 31.61 -7.10 15.25
CA TRP A 231 31.63 -8.52 15.56
C TRP A 231 31.20 -9.39 14.40
N SER A 232 31.52 -10.67 14.46
CA SER A 232 31.06 -11.70 13.52
C SER A 232 30.55 -12.90 14.27
N ALA A 233 29.42 -13.46 13.85
CA ALA A 233 28.82 -14.62 14.46
C ALA A 233 28.78 -15.80 13.48
N LYS A 234 28.99 -17.01 14.02
CA LYS A 234 28.73 -18.24 13.28
C LYS A 234 27.22 -18.42 13.11
N THR A 235 26.82 -18.81 11.92
CA THR A 235 25.43 -19.07 11.57
C THR A 235 25.19 -20.56 11.32
N PRO A 236 23.97 -21.05 11.51
CA PRO A 236 23.62 -22.40 11.13
C PRO A 236 23.90 -22.64 9.64
N THR A 237 24.33 -23.84 9.33
CA THR A 237 24.48 -24.33 7.96
C THR A 237 23.39 -25.36 7.69
N ASN A 238 23.06 -25.53 6.41
CA ASN A 238 22.15 -26.58 5.99
C ASN A 238 22.78 -27.98 6.18
N ARG A 239 22.02 -29.03 5.92
CA ARG A 239 22.48 -30.43 6.04
C ARG A 239 23.72 -30.79 5.20
N PHE A 240 24.06 -29.95 4.21
CA PHE A 240 25.23 -30.15 3.34
C PHE A 240 26.42 -29.27 3.78
N GLY A 241 26.32 -28.57 4.91
CA GLY A 241 27.35 -27.64 5.38
C GLY A 241 27.42 -26.32 4.62
N ALA A 242 26.44 -26.03 3.77
CA ALA A 242 26.36 -24.78 3.02
C ALA A 242 25.61 -23.70 3.85
N PRO A 243 25.89 -22.41 3.60
CA PRO A 243 25.11 -21.30 4.17
C PRO A 243 23.62 -21.42 3.82
N ALA A 244 22.77 -20.80 4.63
CA ALA A 244 21.35 -20.72 4.38
C ALA A 244 21.05 -19.90 3.12
N PHE A 245 20.01 -20.28 2.39
CA PHE A 245 19.59 -19.60 1.17
C PHE A 245 18.58 -18.47 1.45
N HIS A 246 17.71 -18.69 2.43
CA HIS A 246 16.71 -17.71 2.85
C HIS A 246 17.02 -17.27 4.26
N VAL A 247 17.43 -16.01 4.41
CA VAL A 247 17.73 -15.42 5.70
C VAL A 247 16.94 -14.13 5.82
N GLN A 248 16.36 -13.93 7.00
CA GLN A 248 15.73 -12.67 7.38
C GLN A 248 16.19 -12.26 8.78
N LEU A 249 16.32 -10.96 8.98
CA LEU A 249 16.74 -10.38 10.24
C LEU A 249 15.58 -9.64 10.87
N PHE A 250 15.29 -9.93 12.13
CA PHE A 250 14.20 -9.33 12.88
C PHE A 250 14.72 -8.60 14.11
N PRO A 251 14.32 -7.34 14.34
CA PRO A 251 14.60 -6.67 15.60
C PRO A 251 13.83 -7.34 16.72
N SER A 252 14.33 -7.31 17.94
CA SER A 252 13.53 -7.69 19.09
C SER A 252 12.60 -6.54 19.49
N VAL A 253 11.33 -6.87 19.75
CA VAL A 253 10.32 -5.89 20.17
C VAL A 253 10.45 -5.57 21.65
N ASP A 254 10.81 -6.57 22.47
CA ASP A 254 10.82 -6.48 23.93
C ASP A 254 12.21 -6.17 24.53
N LYS A 255 13.29 -6.50 23.78
CA LYS A 255 14.67 -6.42 24.27
C LYS A 255 15.61 -5.81 23.26
N ALA A 256 16.03 -4.58 23.54
CA ALA A 256 16.94 -3.84 22.67
C ALA A 256 18.34 -4.47 22.53
N ASP A 257 18.69 -5.46 23.36
CA ASP A 257 20.01 -6.11 23.39
C ASP A 257 20.10 -7.36 22.49
N ARG A 258 19.05 -7.69 21.73
CA ARG A 258 19.01 -8.88 20.89
C ARG A 258 18.39 -8.68 19.52
N ILE A 259 18.74 -9.59 18.63
CA ILE A 259 18.12 -9.75 17.31
C ILE A 259 17.77 -11.20 17.09
N TYR A 260 16.79 -11.43 16.23
CA TYR A 260 16.47 -12.76 15.72
C TYR A 260 16.88 -12.84 14.25
N ALA A 261 17.37 -14.01 13.84
CA ALA A 261 17.72 -14.29 12.46
C ALA A 261 17.16 -15.65 12.06
N SER A 262 16.41 -15.69 10.97
CA SER A 262 16.01 -16.95 10.35
C SER A 262 17.11 -17.44 9.40
N PHE A 263 17.28 -18.76 9.32
CA PHE A 263 18.20 -19.43 8.40
C PHE A 263 17.46 -20.62 7.80
N ASP A 264 16.90 -20.42 6.63
CA ASP A 264 15.97 -21.37 6.00
C ASP A 264 14.84 -21.78 6.98
N ASP A 265 14.88 -23.02 7.50
CA ASP A 265 13.89 -23.60 8.40
C ASP A 265 14.11 -23.30 9.90
N SER A 266 15.18 -22.58 10.24
CA SER A 266 15.66 -22.43 11.61
C SER A 266 15.64 -20.97 12.06
N LEU A 267 15.35 -20.72 13.35
CA LEU A 267 15.44 -19.40 13.98
C LEU A 267 16.54 -19.38 15.04
N MET A 268 17.31 -18.30 15.12
CA MET A 268 18.31 -18.09 16.16
C MET A 268 18.16 -16.70 16.78
N ALA A 269 18.50 -16.59 18.05
CA ALA A 269 18.65 -15.32 18.74
C ALA A 269 20.12 -15.02 19.00
N TYR A 270 20.52 -13.77 18.74
CA TYR A 270 21.88 -13.30 18.96
C TYR A 270 21.88 -12.08 19.87
N ARG A 271 22.90 -11.98 20.74
CA ARG A 271 23.13 -10.76 21.51
C ARG A 271 23.69 -9.69 20.58
N LEU A 272 23.11 -8.51 20.64
CA LEU A 272 23.44 -7.43 19.71
C LEU A 272 24.82 -6.82 19.97
N SER A 273 25.31 -6.85 21.24
CA SER A 273 26.59 -6.25 21.61
C SER A 273 27.82 -7.00 21.10
N ASP A 274 27.74 -8.34 20.99
CA ASP A 274 28.90 -9.20 20.70
C ASP A 274 28.63 -10.33 19.70
N GLY A 275 27.38 -10.45 19.23
CA GLY A 275 27.00 -11.49 18.29
C GLY A 275 26.94 -12.90 18.81
N GLN A 276 27.02 -13.08 20.13
CA GLN A 276 26.95 -14.41 20.73
C GLN A 276 25.53 -14.99 20.58
N PRO A 277 25.39 -16.26 20.17
CA PRO A 277 24.12 -16.92 20.15
C PRO A 277 23.54 -17.05 21.55
N LEU A 278 22.30 -16.67 21.74
CA LEU A 278 21.58 -16.78 23.01
C LEU A 278 20.95 -18.15 23.20
N TRP A 279 20.76 -18.89 22.12
CA TRP A 279 20.20 -20.24 22.12
C TRP A 279 21.26 -21.26 21.70
N THR A 280 21.26 -22.39 22.37
CA THR A 280 22.18 -23.50 22.04
C THR A 280 21.66 -24.33 20.87
N LYS A 281 20.35 -24.33 20.64
CA LYS A 281 19.68 -25.08 19.59
C LYS A 281 18.65 -24.20 18.89
N ALA A 282 18.70 -24.19 17.57
CA ALA A 282 17.71 -23.50 16.74
C ALA A 282 16.38 -24.26 16.70
N PRO A 283 15.24 -23.65 17.04
CA PRO A 283 13.93 -24.21 16.73
C PRO A 283 13.72 -24.22 15.20
N LYS A 284 12.92 -25.17 14.73
CA LYS A 284 12.71 -25.40 13.30
C LYS A 284 11.24 -25.41 12.92
N VAL A 285 10.98 -25.08 11.67
CA VAL A 285 9.68 -25.22 11.00
C VAL A 285 9.80 -26.14 9.76
N GLU A 286 8.67 -26.49 9.16
CA GLU A 286 8.65 -27.13 7.85
C GLU A 286 8.58 -26.05 6.76
N GLY A 287 9.65 -25.79 6.05
CA GLY A 287 9.79 -24.71 5.07
C GLY A 287 10.71 -23.59 5.55
N SER A 288 10.84 -22.51 4.76
CA SER A 288 11.64 -21.35 5.16
C SER A 288 10.82 -20.42 6.03
N ILE A 289 11.42 -19.87 7.08
CA ILE A 289 10.75 -18.87 7.94
C ILE A 289 10.64 -17.56 7.15
N ARG A 290 9.42 -17.14 6.86
CA ARG A 290 9.12 -15.87 6.20
C ARG A 290 9.03 -14.72 7.19
N ASP A 291 8.44 -14.98 8.36
CA ASP A 291 8.17 -13.96 9.35
C ASP A 291 8.07 -14.55 10.75
N ILE A 292 8.12 -13.71 11.76
CA ILE A 292 7.90 -14.10 13.16
C ILE A 292 6.92 -13.14 13.84
N VAL A 293 6.05 -13.69 14.69
CA VAL A 293 5.24 -12.89 15.61
C VAL A 293 5.81 -13.00 17.00
N GLN A 294 6.31 -11.88 17.52
CA GLN A 294 6.84 -11.77 18.87
C GLN A 294 5.69 -11.46 19.82
N HIS A 295 5.18 -12.50 20.46
CA HIS A 295 4.11 -12.41 21.46
C HIS A 295 4.70 -12.58 22.87
N PRO A 296 4.20 -11.94 23.95
CA PRO A 296 4.76 -12.06 25.31
C PRO A 296 4.96 -13.50 25.80
N ALA A 297 4.15 -14.46 25.34
CA ALA A 297 4.26 -15.87 25.72
C ALA A 297 5.22 -16.70 24.85
N GLY A 298 5.75 -16.16 23.74
CA GLY A 298 6.66 -16.88 22.85
C GLY A 298 6.72 -16.31 21.45
N ILE A 299 7.59 -16.85 20.62
CA ILE A 299 7.80 -16.44 19.24
C ILE A 299 7.11 -17.41 18.30
N VAL A 300 6.10 -16.94 17.59
CA VAL A 300 5.42 -17.73 16.56
C VAL A 300 6.23 -17.63 15.27
N MET A 301 6.70 -18.75 14.76
CA MET A 301 7.45 -18.81 13.50
C MET A 301 6.51 -19.13 12.35
N LEU A 302 6.44 -18.22 11.38
CA LEU A 302 5.56 -18.31 10.21
C LEU A 302 6.36 -18.77 8.99
N PRO A 303 6.19 -20.02 8.53
CA PRO A 303 6.91 -20.49 7.37
C PRO A 303 6.31 -19.96 6.07
N GLU A 304 7.17 -19.74 5.09
CA GLU A 304 6.79 -19.53 3.71
C GLU A 304 6.40 -20.86 3.06
N ALA A 305 5.31 -20.86 2.32
CA ALA A 305 5.01 -22.01 1.51
C ALA A 305 6.00 -22.09 0.34
N PRO A 306 6.57 -23.25 0.08
CA PRO A 306 7.44 -23.44 -1.05
C PRO A 306 6.69 -23.15 -2.37
N PRO A 307 7.32 -22.47 -3.36
CA PRO A 307 6.69 -22.17 -4.64
C PRO A 307 6.24 -23.43 -5.37
N ASP A 308 5.18 -23.31 -6.18
CA ASP A 308 4.50 -24.45 -6.83
C ASP A 308 5.36 -25.35 -7.71
N ASN A 309 6.44 -24.80 -8.26
CA ASN A 309 7.38 -25.51 -9.13
C ASN A 309 8.54 -26.21 -8.39
N GLN A 310 8.69 -26.03 -7.08
CA GLN A 310 9.63 -26.80 -6.27
C GLN A 310 8.93 -28.06 -5.72
N ALA A 311 8.42 -28.89 -6.59
CA ALA A 311 7.96 -30.21 -6.25
C ALA A 311 9.09 -31.02 -5.63
N MET A 312 8.76 -31.79 -4.60
CA MET A 312 9.54 -32.88 -4.02
C MET A 312 10.45 -32.54 -2.84
N GLY A 313 9.91 -32.33 -1.69
CA GLY A 313 10.73 -32.58 -0.50
C GLY A 313 9.95 -32.53 0.79
N ASN A 314 9.24 -31.49 1.07
CA ASN A 314 8.67 -31.28 2.42
C ASN A 314 7.24 -30.75 2.41
N ARG A 315 6.52 -30.82 1.28
CA ARG A 315 5.11 -30.44 1.24
C ARG A 315 4.24 -31.59 1.71
N ARG A 316 3.51 -31.39 2.77
CA ARG A 316 2.40 -32.26 3.07
C ARG A 316 1.16 -31.74 2.34
N ILE A 317 0.81 -32.41 1.25
CA ILE A 317 -0.45 -32.17 0.55
C ILE A 317 -1.47 -33.15 1.11
N VAL A 318 -2.55 -32.61 1.69
CA VAL A 318 -3.68 -33.41 2.16
C VAL A 318 -4.89 -33.02 1.34
N ASN A 319 -5.46 -33.97 0.60
CA ASN A 319 -6.59 -33.75 -0.30
C ASN A 319 -6.37 -32.64 -1.35
N GLY A 320 -5.14 -32.52 -1.87
CA GLY A 320 -4.79 -31.52 -2.87
C GLY A 320 -4.42 -30.13 -2.32
N VAL A 321 -4.53 -29.92 -1.01
CA VAL A 321 -4.24 -28.63 -0.37
C VAL A 321 -2.89 -28.67 0.35
N VAL A 322 -2.07 -27.67 0.15
CA VAL A 322 -0.80 -27.45 0.87
C VAL A 322 -1.11 -27.19 2.35
N GLN A 323 -0.35 -27.82 3.24
CA GLN A 323 -0.40 -27.54 4.67
C GLN A 323 0.82 -26.75 5.12
N THR A 324 0.59 -25.68 5.82
CA THR A 324 1.61 -24.94 6.56
C THR A 324 1.79 -25.54 7.96
N ALA A 325 3.04 -25.73 8.37
CA ALA A 325 3.41 -26.24 9.67
C ALA A 325 4.22 -25.20 10.46
N LEU A 326 3.59 -24.54 11.39
CA LEU A 326 4.20 -23.50 12.22
C LEU A 326 4.57 -24.03 13.61
N ASN A 327 5.51 -23.36 14.29
CA ASN A 327 5.94 -23.65 15.64
C ASN A 327 5.99 -22.39 16.51
N VAL A 328 5.93 -22.58 17.82
CA VAL A 328 6.14 -21.52 18.81
C VAL A 328 7.39 -21.83 19.62
N ALA A 329 8.32 -20.88 19.66
CA ALA A 329 9.57 -20.98 20.40
C ALA A 329 9.53 -20.15 21.70
N ARG A 330 10.21 -20.63 22.73
CA ARG A 330 10.45 -19.87 23.96
C ARG A 330 11.53 -18.82 23.75
N TYR A 331 11.41 -17.70 24.42
CA TYR A 331 12.41 -16.62 24.36
C TYR A 331 13.74 -16.98 25.03
N GLU A 332 13.68 -17.80 26.08
CA GLU A 332 14.82 -18.08 26.96
C GLU A 332 15.87 -18.92 26.25
N ASP A 333 15.47 -19.99 25.59
CA ASP A 333 16.36 -21.03 25.08
C ASP A 333 16.07 -21.47 23.65
N GLY A 334 15.02 -20.93 23.03
CA GLY A 334 14.59 -21.30 21.67
C GLY A 334 13.91 -22.67 21.58
N THR A 335 13.64 -23.35 22.71
CA THR A 335 12.91 -24.63 22.63
C THR A 335 11.48 -24.43 22.18
N THR A 336 10.96 -25.35 21.35
CA THR A 336 9.56 -25.32 20.94
C THR A 336 8.64 -25.66 22.11
N ILE A 337 7.56 -24.88 22.25
CA ILE A 337 6.58 -25.09 23.34
C ILE A 337 5.83 -26.41 23.10
N ALA A 338 5.36 -26.65 21.88
CA ALA A 338 4.72 -27.90 21.51
C ALA A 338 5.76 -28.89 20.91
N PRO A 339 5.62 -30.19 21.16
CA PRO A 339 6.52 -31.23 20.64
C PRO A 339 6.29 -31.49 19.13
N LYS A 340 5.14 -31.11 18.59
CA LYS A 340 4.78 -31.27 17.18
C LYS A 340 4.36 -29.91 16.59
N PRO A 341 4.68 -29.66 15.30
CA PRO A 341 4.26 -28.45 14.65
C PRO A 341 2.72 -28.37 14.51
N LEU A 342 2.22 -27.17 14.60
CA LEU A 342 0.80 -26.88 14.36
C LEU A 342 0.56 -26.82 12.84
N ARG A 343 -0.54 -27.38 12.38
CA ARG A 343 -0.84 -27.48 10.96
C ARG A 343 -2.12 -26.73 10.60
N MET A 344 -2.03 -25.93 9.56
CA MET A 344 -3.15 -25.22 8.95
C MET A 344 -3.19 -25.46 7.44
N HIS A 345 -4.35 -25.27 6.82
CA HIS A 345 -4.53 -25.43 5.38
C HIS A 345 -4.10 -24.17 4.63
N GLY A 346 -3.08 -24.25 3.79
CA GLY A 346 -2.62 -23.16 2.92
C GLY A 346 -1.41 -22.40 3.47
N ASN A 347 -1.25 -21.16 3.02
CA ASN A 347 -0.12 -20.28 3.34
C ASN A 347 -0.54 -19.20 4.32
N VAL A 348 0.18 -19.01 5.41
CA VAL A 348 -0.10 -17.91 6.34
C VAL A 348 0.11 -16.58 5.60
N VAL A 349 -0.91 -15.75 5.55
CA VAL A 349 -0.88 -14.44 4.90
C VAL A 349 -0.95 -13.30 5.91
N ASP A 350 -1.54 -13.56 7.09
CA ASP A 350 -1.64 -12.57 8.15
C ASP A 350 -1.66 -13.24 9.53
N ALA A 351 -1.14 -12.54 10.54
CA ALA A 351 -1.11 -12.99 11.93
C ALA A 351 -1.30 -11.79 12.87
N MET A 352 -2.44 -11.74 13.55
CA MET A 352 -2.82 -10.61 14.42
C MET A 352 -2.81 -11.01 15.88
N ILE A 353 -2.14 -10.22 16.74
CA ILE A 353 -2.13 -10.44 18.19
C ILE A 353 -3.47 -10.01 18.78
N ALA A 354 -4.09 -10.92 19.52
CA ALA A 354 -5.35 -10.74 20.24
C ALA A 354 -5.21 -11.14 21.70
N GLY A 355 -4.76 -10.25 22.55
CA GLY A 355 -4.48 -10.54 23.96
C GLY A 355 -3.45 -11.67 24.11
N ASN A 356 -3.87 -12.83 24.66
CA ASN A 356 -3.02 -14.01 24.84
C ASN A 356 -2.96 -14.96 23.62
N THR A 357 -3.51 -14.54 22.51
CA THR A 357 -3.63 -15.38 21.30
C THR A 357 -3.13 -14.66 20.07
N VAL A 358 -2.89 -15.42 19.02
CA VAL A 358 -2.64 -14.91 17.66
C VAL A 358 -3.71 -15.48 16.72
N VAL A 359 -4.43 -14.59 16.05
CA VAL A 359 -5.36 -14.98 14.98
C VAL A 359 -4.55 -15.13 13.70
N LEU A 360 -4.63 -16.31 13.10
CA LEU A 360 -3.89 -16.68 11.90
C LEU A 360 -4.84 -16.74 10.72
N SER A 361 -4.54 -15.98 9.67
CA SER A 361 -5.23 -16.06 8.38
C SER A 361 -4.34 -16.77 7.37
N VAL A 362 -4.89 -17.76 6.69
CA VAL A 362 -4.16 -18.65 5.78
C VAL A 362 -4.91 -18.75 4.46
N ASP A 363 -4.24 -18.43 3.36
CA ASP A 363 -4.83 -18.53 2.04
C ASP A 363 -4.53 -19.88 1.39
N ALA A 364 -5.58 -20.49 0.85
CA ALA A 364 -5.49 -21.68 0.04
C ALA A 364 -6.38 -21.53 -1.20
N GLU A 365 -5.73 -21.47 -2.37
CA GLU A 365 -6.40 -21.22 -3.64
C GLU A 365 -7.20 -19.89 -3.63
N SER A 366 -8.54 -19.96 -3.73
CA SER A 366 -9.44 -18.79 -3.75
C SER A 366 -10.12 -18.52 -2.41
N LYS A 367 -9.60 -19.05 -1.31
CA LYS A 367 -10.25 -19.00 0.02
C LYS A 367 -9.24 -18.66 1.09
N THR A 368 -9.72 -17.96 2.13
CA THR A 368 -8.98 -17.77 3.36
C THR A 368 -9.51 -18.71 4.44
N PHE A 369 -8.61 -19.27 5.23
CA PHE A 369 -8.92 -20.05 6.43
C PHE A 369 -8.41 -19.29 7.65
N VAL A 370 -9.14 -19.35 8.74
CA VAL A 370 -8.78 -18.66 9.99
C VAL A 370 -8.75 -19.68 11.13
N ASN A 371 -7.76 -19.55 11.99
CA ASN A 371 -7.71 -20.22 13.28
C ASN A 371 -7.10 -19.30 14.35
N VAL A 372 -7.29 -19.66 15.61
CA VAL A 372 -6.79 -18.91 16.76
C VAL A 372 -5.74 -19.76 17.46
N LEU A 373 -4.53 -19.22 17.54
CA LEU A 373 -3.39 -19.85 18.23
C LEU A 373 -3.32 -19.33 19.67
N ASP A 374 -3.44 -20.22 20.64
CA ASP A 374 -3.02 -19.96 22.01
C ASP A 374 -1.50 -20.13 22.08
N VAL A 375 -0.80 -19.02 22.27
CA VAL A 375 0.68 -18.99 22.18
C VAL A 375 1.34 -19.70 23.36
N ALA A 376 0.78 -19.57 24.58
CA ALA A 376 1.34 -20.15 25.79
C ALA A 376 1.34 -21.68 25.78
N SER A 377 0.28 -22.28 25.24
CA SER A 377 0.14 -23.73 25.10
C SER A 377 0.62 -24.25 23.74
N ALA A 378 0.89 -23.36 22.79
CA ALA A 378 1.14 -23.66 21.38
C ALA A 378 0.09 -24.62 20.81
N SER A 379 -1.17 -24.26 20.95
CA SER A 379 -2.30 -25.06 20.47
C SER A 379 -3.31 -24.21 19.70
N LEU A 380 -3.93 -24.79 18.66
CA LEU A 380 -5.02 -24.16 17.96
C LEU A 380 -6.31 -24.32 18.75
N ARG A 381 -7.04 -23.23 19.01
CA ARG A 381 -8.30 -23.24 19.77
C ARG A 381 -9.42 -23.86 18.99
N LEU A 382 -9.50 -23.56 17.69
CA LEU A 382 -10.56 -24.09 16.83
C LEU A 382 -10.17 -25.48 16.32
N LYS A 383 -11.00 -26.46 16.52
CA LYS A 383 -10.77 -27.85 16.09
C LYS A 383 -10.62 -27.98 14.57
N LYS A 384 -11.22 -27.07 13.82
CA LYS A 384 -11.13 -26.97 12.36
C LYS A 384 -10.92 -25.52 12.01
N ASP A 385 -10.10 -25.27 10.98
CA ASP A 385 -9.94 -23.95 10.43
C ASP A 385 -11.29 -23.45 9.90
N VAL A 386 -11.62 -22.21 10.23
CA VAL A 386 -12.82 -21.54 9.73
C VAL A 386 -12.58 -21.10 8.29
N LYS A 387 -13.43 -21.56 7.39
CA LYS A 387 -13.35 -21.23 5.98
C LYS A 387 -14.11 -19.94 5.69
N ILE A 388 -13.41 -18.95 5.12
CA ILE A 388 -13.99 -17.72 4.58
C ILE A 388 -14.19 -17.90 3.07
N LYS A 389 -15.29 -17.37 2.53
CA LYS A 389 -15.51 -17.29 1.09
C LYS A 389 -14.63 -16.17 0.49
N GLY A 390 -13.82 -16.47 -0.53
CA GLY A 390 -12.91 -15.53 -1.15
C GLY A 390 -11.64 -15.26 -0.34
N GLN A 391 -10.83 -14.34 -0.82
CA GLN A 391 -9.61 -13.90 -0.15
C GLN A 391 -9.89 -12.67 0.71
N VAL A 392 -9.43 -12.66 1.95
CA VAL A 392 -9.60 -11.53 2.86
C VAL A 392 -8.82 -10.33 2.35
N SER A 393 -9.49 -9.19 2.22
CA SER A 393 -8.91 -7.90 1.83
C SER A 393 -8.85 -6.89 2.96
N TYR A 394 -9.67 -7.07 3.97
CA TYR A 394 -9.69 -6.30 5.20
C TYR A 394 -9.99 -7.24 6.36
N ALA A 395 -9.25 -7.12 7.43
CA ALA A 395 -9.49 -7.84 8.66
C ALA A 395 -9.16 -6.97 9.87
N GLU A 396 -9.98 -7.10 10.92
CA GLU A 396 -9.82 -6.36 12.14
C GLU A 396 -10.28 -7.19 13.34
N LEU A 397 -9.51 -7.14 14.42
CA LEU A 397 -9.92 -7.69 15.70
C LEU A 397 -10.83 -6.71 16.42
N THR A 398 -12.03 -7.14 16.72
CA THR A 398 -13.04 -6.38 17.48
C THR A 398 -13.40 -7.11 18.76
N PRO A 399 -14.09 -6.48 19.72
CA PRO A 399 -14.61 -7.18 20.89
C PRO A 399 -15.54 -8.36 20.56
N ALA A 400 -16.19 -8.31 19.40
CA ALA A 400 -17.10 -9.36 18.95
C ALA A 400 -16.40 -10.52 18.22
N GLY A 401 -15.12 -10.37 17.84
CA GLY A 401 -14.39 -11.37 17.09
C GLY A 401 -13.60 -10.79 15.92
N LEU A 402 -13.27 -11.61 14.93
CA LEU A 402 -12.58 -11.19 13.71
C LEU A 402 -13.60 -10.68 12.68
N LEU A 403 -13.69 -9.37 12.54
CA LEU A 403 -14.41 -8.72 11.44
C LEU A 403 -13.55 -8.80 10.17
N TYR A 404 -14.16 -9.21 9.06
CA TYR A 404 -13.46 -9.30 7.78
C TYR A 404 -14.31 -8.86 6.60
N ILE A 405 -13.62 -8.45 5.55
CA ILE A 405 -14.16 -8.24 4.20
C ILE A 405 -13.34 -9.10 3.26
N SER A 406 -14.00 -9.93 2.48
CA SER A 406 -13.34 -10.75 1.46
C SER A 406 -13.64 -10.24 0.05
N ARG A 407 -12.73 -10.52 -0.87
CA ARG A 407 -12.88 -10.21 -2.30
C ARG A 407 -13.52 -11.36 -3.04
N PRO A 408 -14.39 -11.06 -4.01
CA PRO A 408 -14.93 -12.07 -4.89
C PRO A 408 -13.85 -12.62 -5.85
N ASP A 409 -14.10 -13.83 -6.34
CA ASP A 409 -13.43 -14.37 -7.53
C ASP A 409 -14.45 -14.78 -8.58
N ALA A 410 -14.00 -15.40 -9.69
CA ALA A 410 -14.88 -15.84 -10.77
C ALA A 410 -15.97 -16.86 -10.30
N THR A 411 -15.81 -17.47 -9.13
CA THR A 411 -16.67 -18.56 -8.64
C THR A 411 -17.38 -18.23 -7.35
N ILE A 412 -16.89 -17.27 -6.57
CA ILE A 412 -17.31 -17.00 -5.18
C ILE A 412 -17.57 -15.50 -5.02
N ASN A 413 -18.69 -15.15 -4.35
CA ASN A 413 -18.94 -13.78 -3.89
C ASN A 413 -17.97 -13.42 -2.75
N GLY A 414 -17.55 -12.15 -2.69
CA GLY A 414 -16.97 -11.60 -1.48
C GLY A 414 -18.04 -11.34 -0.43
N GLU A 415 -17.66 -11.27 0.83
CA GLU A 415 -18.61 -11.05 1.94
C GLU A 415 -18.00 -10.23 3.07
N VAL A 416 -18.87 -9.62 3.88
CA VAL A 416 -18.54 -9.07 5.20
C VAL A 416 -19.17 -9.95 6.26
N ASN A 417 -18.39 -10.36 7.24
CA ASN A 417 -18.89 -11.09 8.40
C ASN A 417 -17.95 -10.89 9.61
N VAL A 418 -18.35 -11.42 10.76
CA VAL A 418 -17.54 -11.51 11.97
C VAL A 418 -17.44 -12.97 12.39
N ILE A 419 -16.22 -13.45 12.61
CA ILE A 419 -15.98 -14.79 13.17
C ILE A 419 -15.83 -14.67 14.69
N ASP A 420 -16.66 -15.38 15.42
CA ASP A 420 -16.48 -15.59 16.85
C ASP A 420 -15.21 -16.43 17.10
N LEU A 421 -14.25 -15.88 17.84
CA LEU A 421 -12.94 -16.51 18.01
C LEU A 421 -12.93 -17.72 18.95
N ASP A 422 -13.98 -17.91 19.74
CA ASP A 422 -14.09 -19.06 20.65
C ASP A 422 -14.77 -20.25 19.96
N SER A 423 -15.85 -19.99 19.23
CA SER A 423 -16.63 -21.03 18.55
C SER A 423 -16.23 -21.27 17.10
N GLY A 424 -15.60 -20.30 16.44
CA GLY A 424 -15.33 -20.30 15.00
C GLY A 424 -16.58 -20.10 14.14
N GLN A 425 -17.72 -19.71 14.74
CA GLN A 425 -18.95 -19.51 13.99
C GLN A 425 -19.06 -18.07 13.45
N PRO A 426 -19.63 -17.89 12.26
CA PRO A 426 -19.96 -16.56 11.77
C PRO A 426 -21.08 -15.97 12.63
N ARG A 427 -20.96 -14.69 12.95
CA ARG A 427 -21.96 -13.94 13.74
C ARG A 427 -23.11 -13.45 12.88
N PHE A 428 -22.90 -13.21 11.59
CA PHE A 428 -23.97 -12.86 10.66
C PHE A 428 -24.49 -14.12 10.01
N ASN A 429 -25.77 -14.45 10.23
CA ASN A 429 -26.45 -15.55 9.56
C ASN A 429 -26.53 -15.30 8.05
N ASP A 430 -26.86 -14.05 7.67
CA ASP A 430 -26.87 -13.55 6.30
C ASP A 430 -25.74 -12.52 6.15
N ALA A 431 -24.66 -12.90 5.48
CA ALA A 431 -23.55 -12.02 5.24
C ALA A 431 -23.92 -10.89 4.26
N ILE A 432 -23.28 -9.71 4.39
CA ILE A 432 -23.33 -8.69 3.34
C ILE A 432 -22.45 -9.22 2.20
N GLU A 433 -23.05 -9.50 1.03
CA GLU A 433 -22.33 -10.11 -0.09
C GLU A 433 -22.08 -9.11 -1.23
N SER A 434 -20.90 -9.22 -1.84
CA SER A 434 -20.60 -8.56 -3.12
C SER A 434 -21.36 -9.23 -4.28
N GLY A 435 -21.43 -8.57 -5.43
CA GLY A 435 -21.83 -9.23 -6.67
C GLY A 435 -20.84 -10.31 -7.09
N LYS A 436 -21.31 -11.30 -7.83
CA LYS A 436 -20.46 -12.31 -8.45
C LYS A 436 -19.98 -11.82 -9.82
N PRO A 437 -18.67 -11.82 -10.12
CA PRO A 437 -18.17 -11.49 -11.43
C PRO A 437 -18.70 -12.45 -12.51
N LEU A 438 -18.99 -11.93 -13.67
CA LEU A 438 -19.48 -12.72 -14.81
C LEU A 438 -18.39 -13.52 -15.51
N SER A 439 -17.14 -13.08 -15.38
CA SER A 439 -15.98 -13.74 -15.97
C SER A 439 -14.74 -13.59 -15.09
N SER A 440 -13.72 -14.40 -15.34
CA SER A 440 -12.43 -14.33 -14.62
C SER A 440 -11.66 -13.02 -14.85
N SER A 441 -11.94 -12.28 -15.92
CA SER A 441 -11.37 -10.95 -16.17
C SER A 441 -12.10 -9.85 -15.41
N ASP A 442 -13.37 -10.04 -15.11
CA ASP A 442 -14.23 -9.02 -14.49
C ASP A 442 -13.98 -8.87 -12.98
N TYR A 443 -13.49 -9.93 -12.29
CA TYR A 443 -13.30 -9.88 -10.83
C TYR A 443 -12.30 -8.80 -10.38
N LYS A 444 -11.45 -8.31 -11.29
CA LYS A 444 -10.53 -7.20 -11.02
C LYS A 444 -11.22 -5.82 -11.08
N ALA A 445 -12.45 -5.77 -11.58
CA ALA A 445 -13.18 -4.51 -11.67
C ALA A 445 -13.64 -4.07 -10.28
N ALA A 446 -13.37 -2.82 -9.92
CA ALA A 446 -13.73 -2.25 -8.62
C ALA A 446 -15.22 -2.38 -8.27
N ARG A 447 -16.10 -2.47 -9.30
CA ARG A 447 -17.55 -2.63 -9.15
C ARG A 447 -17.99 -3.90 -8.40
N TYR A 448 -17.13 -4.91 -8.33
CA TYR A 448 -17.43 -6.15 -7.59
C TYR A 448 -16.88 -6.13 -6.17
N TYR A 449 -16.15 -5.08 -5.78
CA TYR A 449 -15.63 -4.97 -4.42
C TYR A 449 -16.68 -4.37 -3.49
N LEU A 450 -16.60 -4.75 -2.24
CA LEU A 450 -17.34 -4.10 -1.17
C LEU A 450 -16.56 -2.85 -0.76
N HIS A 451 -17.08 -1.68 -1.12
CA HIS A 451 -16.48 -0.41 -0.71
C HIS A 451 -16.79 -0.18 0.76
N HIS A 452 -15.80 0.22 1.52
CA HIS A 452 -15.97 0.39 2.96
C HIS A 452 -15.17 1.58 3.50
N ALA A 453 -15.67 2.11 4.63
CA ALA A 453 -14.99 3.12 5.40
C ALA A 453 -15.38 3.01 6.87
N VAL A 454 -14.48 3.38 7.78
CA VAL A 454 -14.65 3.23 9.23
C VAL A 454 -14.81 4.59 9.89
N GLU A 455 -15.83 4.75 10.72
CA GLU A 455 -16.02 5.92 11.59
C GLU A 455 -16.38 5.46 13.02
N GLY A 456 -15.45 5.64 13.94
CA GLY A 456 -15.63 5.20 15.33
C GLY A 456 -15.95 3.69 15.40
N ARG A 457 -17.11 3.34 15.98
CA ARG A 457 -17.57 1.95 16.10
C ARG A 457 -18.24 1.41 14.84
N THR A 458 -18.48 2.24 13.85
CA THR A 458 -19.25 1.84 12.67
C THR A 458 -18.33 1.61 11.48
N LEU A 459 -18.45 0.42 10.87
CA LEU A 459 -17.94 0.15 9.53
C LEU A 459 -19.12 0.33 8.56
N TYR A 460 -19.01 1.33 7.69
CA TYR A 460 -19.93 1.48 6.58
C TYR A 460 -19.47 0.62 5.41
N VAL A 461 -20.40 -0.07 4.77
CA VAL A 461 -20.12 -0.93 3.61
C VAL A 461 -21.14 -0.64 2.52
N PHE A 462 -20.70 -0.29 1.33
CA PHE A 462 -21.55 -0.19 0.15
C PHE A 462 -21.41 -1.46 -0.71
N ALA A 463 -22.52 -2.16 -0.89
CA ALA A 463 -22.57 -3.36 -1.70
C ALA A 463 -23.16 -3.06 -3.08
N ASN A 464 -22.35 -3.21 -4.12
CA ASN A 464 -22.78 -2.96 -5.50
C ASN A 464 -23.82 -3.99 -6.00
N ARG A 465 -23.95 -5.15 -5.33
CA ARG A 465 -24.93 -6.19 -5.66
C ARG A 465 -26.37 -5.72 -5.58
N ASP A 466 -26.70 -5.03 -4.52
CA ASP A 466 -28.06 -4.55 -4.21
C ASP A 466 -28.17 -3.04 -4.13
N HIS A 467 -27.06 -2.34 -4.44
CA HIS A 467 -26.93 -0.89 -4.41
C HIS A 467 -27.31 -0.27 -3.07
N ARG A 468 -26.91 -0.92 -1.95
CA ARG A 468 -27.26 -0.48 -0.60
C ARG A 468 -26.04 -0.18 0.25
N LEU A 469 -26.23 0.78 1.15
CA LEU A 469 -25.30 1.07 2.22
C LEU A 469 -25.69 0.27 3.46
N TYR A 470 -24.70 -0.33 4.10
CA TYR A 470 -24.85 -1.04 5.36
C TYR A 470 -24.00 -0.37 6.44
N ALA A 471 -24.55 -0.28 7.65
CA ALA A 471 -23.82 0.13 8.85
C ALA A 471 -23.62 -1.10 9.74
N VAL A 472 -22.36 -1.47 9.94
CA VAL A 472 -21.94 -2.60 10.78
C VAL A 472 -21.44 -2.04 12.11
N ASP A 473 -22.05 -2.43 13.22
CA ASP A 473 -21.52 -2.18 14.56
C ASP A 473 -20.39 -3.18 14.83
N ARG A 474 -19.16 -2.68 14.90
CA ARG A 474 -17.94 -3.49 15.03
C ARG A 474 -17.84 -4.17 16.39
N ASP A 475 -18.38 -3.56 17.45
CA ASP A 475 -18.31 -4.10 18.81
C ASP A 475 -19.41 -5.13 19.08
N ALA A 476 -20.62 -4.86 18.59
CA ALA A 476 -21.77 -5.73 18.78
C ALA A 476 -21.87 -6.85 17.73
N ALA A 477 -21.12 -6.79 16.65
CA ALA A 477 -21.24 -7.65 15.47
C ALA A 477 -22.70 -7.75 14.98
N THR A 478 -23.29 -6.60 14.73
CA THR A 478 -24.60 -6.47 14.12
C THR A 478 -24.54 -5.53 12.93
N PHE A 479 -25.43 -5.68 11.98
CA PHE A 479 -25.52 -4.76 10.86
C PHE A 479 -26.96 -4.46 10.48
N LYS A 480 -27.15 -3.34 9.81
CA LYS A 480 -28.42 -2.94 9.21
C LYS A 480 -28.19 -2.26 7.87
N SER A 481 -29.09 -2.44 6.94
CA SER A 481 -29.16 -1.57 5.76
C SER A 481 -29.62 -0.19 6.20
N VAL A 482 -28.94 0.84 5.69
CA VAL A 482 -29.26 2.24 5.96
C VAL A 482 -29.54 2.97 4.65
N GLY A 483 -30.63 3.75 4.65
CA GLY A 483 -31.11 4.46 3.47
C GLY A 483 -31.78 3.56 2.43
N ASP A 484 -32.04 4.14 1.29
CA ASP A 484 -32.70 3.50 0.15
C ASP A 484 -31.68 2.86 -0.82
N GLU A 485 -32.18 2.11 -1.81
CA GLU A 485 -31.37 1.63 -2.92
C GLU A 485 -30.83 2.82 -3.74
N LEU A 486 -29.52 2.88 -3.94
CA LEU A 486 -28.83 3.97 -4.64
C LEU A 486 -28.26 3.47 -5.96
N LYS A 487 -28.84 3.91 -7.08
CA LYS A 487 -28.29 3.69 -8.42
C LYS A 487 -27.61 4.94 -8.95
N LEU A 488 -26.37 4.81 -9.35
CA LEU A 488 -25.65 5.90 -10.00
C LEU A 488 -26.18 6.16 -11.39
N LYS A 489 -26.16 7.42 -11.81
CA LYS A 489 -26.55 7.81 -13.18
C LYS A 489 -25.54 7.27 -14.19
N GLY A 490 -25.99 7.06 -15.42
CA GLY A 490 -25.14 6.52 -16.48
C GLY A 490 -24.88 5.01 -16.39
N GLY A 491 -25.50 4.30 -15.42
CA GLY A 491 -25.29 2.85 -15.21
C GLY A 491 -23.91 2.52 -14.66
N GLU A 492 -23.31 3.45 -13.94
CA GLU A 492 -22.03 3.25 -13.27
C GLU A 492 -22.23 2.65 -11.87
N ASP A 493 -21.17 2.02 -11.37
CA ASP A 493 -21.05 1.59 -10.00
C ASP A 493 -20.00 2.44 -9.26
N PRO A 494 -20.13 2.68 -7.95
CA PRO A 494 -19.07 3.31 -7.18
C PRO A 494 -17.73 2.59 -7.32
N THR A 495 -16.67 3.36 -7.42
CA THR A 495 -15.29 2.86 -7.44
C THR A 495 -14.52 3.23 -6.16
N ALA A 496 -15.04 4.20 -5.40
CA ALA A 496 -14.47 4.60 -4.12
C ALA A 496 -15.57 5.03 -3.14
N MET A 497 -15.27 4.90 -1.86
CA MET A 497 -16.09 5.34 -0.74
C MET A 497 -15.21 5.93 0.34
N GLU A 498 -15.61 7.07 0.87
CA GLU A 498 -14.90 7.75 1.94
C GLU A 498 -15.87 8.45 2.90
N ILE A 499 -15.43 8.67 4.14
CA ILE A 499 -16.17 9.42 5.12
C ILE A 499 -15.63 10.84 5.15
N ARG A 500 -16.55 11.80 5.02
CA ARG A 500 -16.27 13.24 5.06
C ARG A 500 -17.14 13.91 6.12
N PRO A 501 -16.83 15.14 6.56
CA PRO A 501 -17.65 15.84 7.54
C PRO A 501 -19.13 15.88 7.19
N GLU A 502 -19.46 16.11 5.92
CA GLU A 502 -20.84 16.24 5.45
C GLU A 502 -21.57 14.91 5.28
N GLY A 503 -20.84 13.78 5.21
CA GLY A 503 -21.47 12.49 5.00
C GLY A 503 -20.53 11.41 4.50
N ILE A 504 -21.14 10.40 3.90
CA ILE A 504 -20.45 9.32 3.20
C ILE A 504 -20.44 9.68 1.73
N VAL A 505 -19.26 9.78 1.16
CA VAL A 505 -19.07 10.12 -0.25
C VAL A 505 -18.79 8.85 -1.03
N LEU A 506 -19.62 8.62 -2.05
CA LEU A 506 -19.40 7.60 -3.08
C LEU A 506 -19.02 8.29 -4.38
N SER A 507 -17.97 7.82 -5.02
CA SER A 507 -17.54 8.36 -6.31
C SER A 507 -17.38 7.26 -7.36
N SER A 508 -17.64 7.62 -8.61
CA SER A 508 -17.33 6.87 -9.82
C SER A 508 -16.62 7.77 -10.82
N GLU A 509 -16.41 7.34 -12.04
CA GLU A 509 -15.78 8.18 -13.08
C GLU A 509 -16.56 9.46 -13.35
N GLN A 510 -17.90 9.40 -13.30
CA GLN A 510 -18.80 10.49 -13.70
C GLN A 510 -19.84 10.86 -12.63
N ASN A 511 -19.86 10.19 -11.47
CA ASN A 511 -20.77 10.50 -10.38
C ASN A 511 -20.01 10.86 -9.11
N LEU A 512 -20.56 11.80 -8.36
CA LEU A 512 -20.26 12.04 -6.97
C LEU A 512 -21.58 12.08 -6.19
N VAL A 513 -21.65 11.28 -5.12
CA VAL A 513 -22.84 11.14 -4.28
C VAL A 513 -22.45 11.39 -2.84
N ILE A 514 -23.23 12.19 -2.14
CA ILE A 514 -23.11 12.43 -0.70
C ILE A 514 -24.34 11.84 -0.01
N LEU A 515 -24.10 10.88 0.87
CA LEU A 515 -25.12 10.28 1.73
C LEU A 515 -24.95 10.78 3.17
N GLY A 516 -26.05 10.89 3.90
CA GLY A 516 -25.99 10.99 5.35
C GLY A 516 -25.47 9.69 5.98
N ARG A 517 -25.07 9.73 7.29
CA ARG A 517 -24.73 8.51 8.04
C ARG A 517 -25.93 7.55 8.19
N ASP A 518 -27.13 8.08 8.02
CA ASP A 518 -28.37 7.32 7.95
C ASP A 518 -28.66 6.72 6.55
N GLY A 519 -27.74 6.94 5.59
CA GLY A 519 -27.85 6.47 4.22
C GLY A 519 -28.79 7.30 3.34
N GLN A 520 -29.37 8.39 3.86
CA GLN A 520 -30.25 9.24 3.05
C GLN A 520 -29.43 10.04 2.03
N LEU A 521 -29.92 10.09 0.79
CA LEU A 521 -29.28 10.85 -0.27
C LEU A 521 -29.37 12.36 0.03
N LYS A 522 -28.24 12.99 0.24
CA LYS A 522 -28.12 14.45 0.40
C LYS A 522 -27.91 15.13 -0.93
N LYS A 523 -27.00 14.60 -1.75
CA LYS A 523 -26.68 15.19 -3.06
C LYS A 523 -26.15 14.14 -4.02
N GLN A 524 -26.47 14.29 -5.31
CA GLN A 524 -25.90 13.52 -6.40
C GLN A 524 -25.65 14.43 -7.59
N VAL A 525 -24.41 14.45 -8.07
CA VAL A 525 -24.04 15.10 -9.32
C VAL A 525 -23.55 14.06 -10.32
N TYR A 526 -23.84 14.32 -11.58
CA TYR A 526 -23.47 13.45 -12.70
C TYR A 526 -23.05 14.30 -13.89
N TYR A 527 -21.84 14.08 -14.36
CA TYR A 527 -21.27 14.75 -15.52
C TYR A 527 -20.97 13.69 -16.59
N PRO A 528 -21.78 13.60 -17.65
CA PRO A 528 -21.62 12.54 -18.65
C PRO A 528 -20.25 12.61 -19.32
N ALA A 529 -19.62 11.45 -19.56
CA ALA A 529 -18.37 11.39 -20.30
C ALA A 529 -18.53 11.89 -21.74
N PRO A 530 -17.50 12.50 -22.34
CA PRO A 530 -17.50 12.81 -23.76
C PRO A 530 -17.78 11.55 -24.58
N GLN A 531 -18.58 11.69 -25.66
CA GLN A 531 -18.83 10.54 -26.54
C GLN A 531 -17.54 10.08 -27.19
N ALA A 532 -17.06 8.91 -26.76
CA ALA A 532 -15.88 8.25 -27.27
C ALA A 532 -16.26 6.91 -27.91
N SER A 533 -15.50 6.47 -28.93
CA SER A 533 -15.64 5.11 -29.45
C SER A 533 -15.36 4.10 -28.31
N GLY A 534 -16.03 2.92 -28.34
CA GLY A 534 -15.94 1.93 -27.25
C GLY A 534 -14.52 1.47 -26.90
N LEU A 535 -13.57 1.60 -27.83
CA LEU A 535 -12.13 1.33 -27.59
C LEU A 535 -11.50 2.37 -26.63
N LEU A 536 -11.94 3.61 -26.71
CA LEU A 536 -11.42 4.71 -25.87
C LEU A 536 -11.95 4.65 -24.44
N ARG A 537 -13.15 4.11 -24.21
CA ARG A 537 -13.68 3.91 -22.84
C ARG A 537 -12.78 2.99 -21.99
N ALA A 538 -12.22 1.93 -22.61
CA ALA A 538 -11.32 1.02 -21.93
C ALA A 538 -9.97 1.69 -21.55
N LEU A 539 -9.50 2.64 -22.38
CA LEU A 539 -8.26 3.40 -22.12
C LEU A 539 -8.45 4.49 -21.04
N TYR A 540 -9.65 5.12 -20.98
CA TYR A 540 -9.98 6.07 -19.90
C TYR A 540 -9.99 5.39 -18.53
N ALA A 541 -10.59 4.20 -18.42
CA ALA A 541 -10.57 3.41 -17.19
C ALA A 541 -9.14 3.10 -16.72
N ILE A 542 -8.21 2.84 -17.65
CA ILE A 542 -6.80 2.57 -17.33
C ILE A 542 -6.08 3.84 -16.86
N ASN A 543 -6.36 5.00 -17.43
CA ASN A 543 -5.71 6.26 -17.08
C ASN A 543 -6.26 6.84 -15.77
N ALA A 544 -7.56 6.72 -15.52
CA ALA A 544 -8.17 7.08 -14.23
C ALA A 544 -7.66 6.19 -13.09
N VAL A 545 -7.49 4.89 -13.35
CA VAL A 545 -6.86 3.95 -12.41
C VAL A 545 -5.38 4.29 -12.20
N ARG A 546 -4.64 4.74 -13.23
CA ARG A 546 -3.25 5.17 -13.08
C ARG A 546 -3.13 6.46 -12.26
N ALA A 547 -3.96 7.46 -12.52
CA ALA A 547 -4.00 8.69 -11.69
C ALA A 547 -4.42 8.37 -10.24
N GLY A 548 -5.38 7.46 -10.04
CA GLY A 548 -5.78 6.95 -8.72
C GLY A 548 -4.73 6.08 -8.05
N LEU A 549 -3.94 5.28 -8.80
CA LEU A 549 -2.86 4.46 -8.24
C LEU A 549 -1.67 5.29 -7.73
N TYR A 550 -1.37 6.42 -8.34
CA TYR A 550 -0.31 7.31 -7.83
C TYR A 550 -0.79 8.15 -6.64
N GLY A 551 -2.06 8.56 -6.61
CA GLY A 551 -2.74 9.07 -5.41
C GLY A 551 -2.87 7.97 -4.34
N ALA A 552 -3.21 6.75 -4.73
CA ALA A 552 -3.33 5.61 -3.84
C ALA A 552 -1.98 5.07 -3.33
N ALA A 553 -0.87 5.24 -4.04
CA ALA A 553 0.45 4.91 -3.48
C ALA A 553 0.85 5.92 -2.40
N ALA A 554 0.61 7.21 -2.60
CA ALA A 554 0.79 8.22 -1.56
C ALA A 554 -0.23 8.07 -0.42
N SER A 555 -1.50 7.71 -0.74
CA SER A 555 -2.53 7.43 0.25
C SER A 555 -2.35 6.05 0.90
N ALA A 556 -1.84 5.03 0.21
CA ALA A 556 -1.58 3.72 0.82
C ALA A 556 -0.50 3.78 1.91
N TYR A 557 0.48 4.68 1.77
CA TYR A 557 1.41 4.99 2.85
C TYR A 557 0.72 5.81 3.95
N GLY A 558 -0.09 6.81 3.58
CA GLY A 558 -0.93 7.57 4.51
C GLY A 558 -1.99 6.70 5.16
N ASP A 559 -2.66 5.85 4.39
CA ASP A 559 -3.71 4.94 4.88
C ASP A 559 -3.13 3.80 5.74
N ALA A 560 -1.96 3.28 5.44
CA ALA A 560 -1.27 2.32 6.30
C ALA A 560 -0.88 2.97 7.65
N PHE A 561 -0.44 4.23 7.64
CA PHE A 561 -0.14 4.98 8.86
C PHE A 561 -1.41 5.47 9.57
N ALA A 562 -2.41 5.98 8.86
CA ALA A 562 -3.69 6.39 9.43
C ALA A 562 -4.49 5.18 9.95
N GLN A 563 -4.46 4.05 9.26
CA GLN A 563 -5.04 2.80 9.72
C GLN A 563 -4.28 2.21 10.92
N ALA A 564 -2.97 2.32 10.96
CA ALA A 564 -2.18 1.95 12.14
C ALA A 564 -2.49 2.88 13.33
N SER A 565 -2.65 4.18 13.08
CA SER A 565 -3.01 5.18 14.11
C SER A 565 -4.46 5.07 14.57
N ALA A 566 -5.41 4.88 13.65
CA ALA A 566 -6.84 4.75 13.97
C ALA A 566 -7.20 3.36 14.55
N LYS A 567 -6.38 2.34 14.32
CA LYS A 567 -6.59 0.98 14.83
C LYS A 567 -6.16 0.78 16.27
N SER A 568 -5.47 1.72 16.88
CA SER A 568 -4.88 1.49 18.18
C SER A 568 -5.51 2.37 19.26
N THR A 569 -6.35 1.75 20.05
CA THR A 569 -6.59 2.15 21.45
C THR A 569 -5.46 1.67 22.38
N ASP A 570 -4.42 1.04 21.84
CA ASP A 570 -3.27 0.57 22.57
C ASP A 570 -2.20 1.69 22.63
N PRO A 571 -1.79 2.09 23.84
CA PRO A 571 -0.75 3.11 24.04
C PRO A 571 0.56 2.79 23.29
N THR A 572 0.86 1.51 23.04
CA THR A 572 2.08 1.06 22.36
C THR A 572 2.06 1.43 20.87
N THR A 573 0.91 1.34 20.22
CA THR A 573 0.78 1.68 18.79
C THR A 573 0.69 3.19 18.59
N GLN A 574 0.08 3.95 19.52
CA GLN A 574 0.19 5.41 19.55
C GLN A 574 1.65 5.82 19.72
N GLN A 575 2.39 5.18 20.61
CA GLN A 575 3.80 5.44 20.82
C GLN A 575 4.66 5.08 19.61
N VAL A 576 4.35 4.00 18.89
CA VAL A 576 5.02 3.65 17.61
C VAL A 576 4.69 4.64 16.51
N THR A 577 3.46 5.11 16.44
CA THR A 577 3.04 6.14 15.44
C THR A 577 3.63 7.50 15.76
N GLU A 578 3.70 7.87 17.04
CA GLU A 578 4.41 9.07 17.51
C GLU A 578 5.93 8.94 17.32
N GLN A 579 6.51 7.76 17.55
CA GLN A 579 7.93 7.49 17.26
C GLN A 579 8.22 7.53 15.76
N LEU A 580 7.35 7.03 14.91
CA LEU A 580 7.49 7.13 13.46
C LEU A 580 7.30 8.57 12.97
N ALA A 581 6.33 9.30 13.50
CA ALA A 581 6.18 10.75 13.24
C ALA A 581 7.40 11.53 13.75
N ASP A 582 7.97 11.15 14.89
CA ASP A 582 9.18 11.73 15.46
C ASP A 582 10.44 11.32 14.66
N VAL A 583 10.51 10.09 14.16
CA VAL A 583 11.55 9.63 13.23
C VAL A 583 11.48 10.38 11.90
N TYR A 584 10.29 10.59 11.35
CA TYR A 584 10.12 11.41 10.14
C TYR A 584 10.38 12.90 10.41
N THR A 585 10.00 13.40 11.58
CA THR A 585 10.31 14.78 11.99
C THR A 585 11.81 14.94 12.25
N LYS A 586 12.47 13.97 12.85
CA LYS A 586 13.93 13.95 13.04
C LYS A 586 14.67 13.70 11.73
N ALA A 587 14.17 12.83 10.85
CA ALA A 587 14.70 12.68 9.49
C ALA A 587 14.55 13.99 8.68
N SER A 588 13.43 14.71 8.82
CA SER A 588 13.25 16.02 8.21
C SER A 588 14.15 17.09 8.85
N GLN A 589 14.51 16.95 10.13
CA GLN A 589 15.49 17.83 10.80
C GLN A 589 16.92 17.46 10.46
N GLN A 590 17.24 16.20 10.25
CA GLN A 590 18.54 15.72 9.76
C GLN A 590 18.76 16.04 8.26
N LEU A 591 17.68 16.24 7.51
CA LEU A 591 17.70 16.81 6.15
C LEU A 591 18.07 18.31 6.15
N GLN A 592 18.82 18.81 7.13
CA GLN A 592 19.28 20.21 7.21
C GLN A 592 20.14 20.67 6.04
N GLY A 593 20.52 19.79 5.12
CA GLY A 593 21.09 20.12 3.82
C GLY A 593 20.07 20.57 2.76
N TYR A 594 18.78 20.22 2.92
CA TYR A 594 17.73 20.73 2.04
C TYR A 594 17.41 22.18 2.41
N SER A 595 17.12 22.99 1.41
CA SER A 595 16.68 24.35 1.70
C SER A 595 15.53 24.31 2.70
N ARG A 596 15.49 25.22 3.68
CA ARG A 596 14.41 25.29 4.69
C ARG A 596 13.01 25.25 4.06
N GLN A 597 12.91 25.76 2.83
CA GLN A 597 11.68 25.80 2.05
C GLN A 597 11.26 24.41 1.57
N SER A 598 12.18 23.57 1.11
CA SER A 598 11.91 22.19 0.67
C SER A 598 11.48 21.29 1.83
N ALA A 599 12.14 21.44 2.99
CA ALA A 599 11.77 20.71 4.19
C ALA A 599 10.39 21.15 4.73
N ALA A 600 10.07 22.45 4.69
CA ALA A 600 8.77 22.97 5.09
C ALA A 600 7.65 22.51 4.14
N MET A 601 7.90 22.51 2.82
CA MET A 601 6.97 22.00 1.81
C MET A 601 6.76 20.49 1.97
N ALA A 602 7.80 19.71 2.18
CA ALA A 602 7.71 18.30 2.41
C ALA A 602 6.92 17.97 3.68
N THR A 603 7.11 18.70 4.77
CA THR A 603 6.34 18.54 6.01
C THR A 603 4.87 18.90 5.83
N LYS A 604 4.59 20.01 5.10
CA LYS A 604 3.23 20.43 4.76
C LYS A 604 2.54 19.37 3.89
N ARG A 605 3.25 18.84 2.89
CA ARG A 605 2.76 17.80 1.99
C ARG A 605 2.52 16.48 2.71
N PHE A 606 3.41 16.09 3.60
CA PHE A 606 3.22 14.90 4.42
C PHE A 606 1.97 14.99 5.29
N LYS A 607 1.74 16.12 5.97
CA LYS A 607 0.52 16.34 6.74
C LYS A 607 -0.74 16.33 5.88
N ALA A 608 -0.70 16.92 4.69
CA ALA A 608 -1.84 16.96 3.79
C ALA A 608 -2.06 15.65 3.03
N SER A 609 -1.04 14.80 2.85
CA SER A 609 -1.21 13.44 2.28
C SER A 609 -1.90 12.48 3.25
N LEU A 610 -2.04 12.84 4.52
CA LEU A 610 -2.85 12.10 5.49
C LEU A 610 -4.35 12.39 5.34
N ASP A 611 -4.70 13.50 4.69
CA ASP A 611 -6.09 13.85 4.38
C ASP A 611 -6.38 13.40 2.93
N ALA A 612 -7.45 12.63 2.73
CA ALA A 612 -7.90 12.26 1.39
C ALA A 612 -8.19 13.55 0.57
N PRO A 613 -7.86 13.56 -0.75
CA PRO A 613 -8.08 14.74 -1.59
C PRO A 613 -9.51 15.28 -1.44
N GLY A 614 -9.65 16.57 -1.19
CA GLY A 614 -10.94 17.23 -0.96
C GLY A 614 -11.82 17.31 -2.21
N PHE A 615 -11.33 16.86 -3.37
CA PHE A 615 -12.03 17.00 -4.64
C PHE A 615 -11.74 15.83 -5.60
N VAL A 616 -12.58 15.73 -6.62
CA VAL A 616 -12.41 14.84 -7.78
C VAL A 616 -12.42 15.64 -9.06
N PHE A 617 -11.81 15.09 -10.10
CA PHE A 617 -11.88 15.67 -11.45
C PHE A 617 -12.79 14.82 -12.33
N MET A 618 -13.69 15.51 -13.08
CA MET A 618 -14.59 14.89 -14.03
C MET A 618 -14.47 15.54 -15.39
N LEU A 619 -14.19 14.73 -16.40
CA LEU A 619 -14.14 15.16 -17.80
C LEU A 619 -15.55 15.08 -18.40
N THR A 620 -16.04 16.20 -18.94
CA THR A 620 -17.39 16.28 -19.50
C THR A 620 -17.43 17.21 -20.73
N PRO A 621 -18.39 17.05 -21.67
CA PRO A 621 -18.61 18.02 -22.72
C PRO A 621 -19.05 19.37 -22.14
N THR A 622 -18.73 20.45 -22.85
CA THR A 622 -19.34 21.77 -22.54
C THR A 622 -20.85 21.72 -22.75
N PRO A 623 -21.64 22.53 -22.01
CA PRO A 623 -23.07 22.57 -22.18
C PRO A 623 -23.49 22.88 -23.64
N GLU A 624 -22.68 23.65 -24.36
CA GLU A 624 -22.92 24.01 -25.77
C GLU A 624 -22.52 22.91 -26.76
N GLY A 625 -21.90 21.82 -26.27
CA GLY A 625 -21.44 20.68 -27.08
C GLY A 625 -20.27 21.00 -28.01
N LYS A 626 -19.60 22.14 -27.83
CA LYS A 626 -18.52 22.61 -28.72
C LYS A 626 -17.13 22.21 -28.30
N GLY A 627 -16.99 21.58 -27.12
CA GLY A 627 -15.71 21.14 -26.57
C GLY A 627 -15.88 20.32 -25.31
N ASN A 628 -14.78 20.05 -24.64
CA ASN A 628 -14.74 19.33 -23.39
C ASN A 628 -14.13 20.21 -22.29
N VAL A 629 -14.50 19.92 -21.07
CA VAL A 629 -13.98 20.58 -19.86
C VAL A 629 -13.61 19.56 -18.81
N LEU A 630 -12.57 19.86 -18.05
CA LEU A 630 -12.24 19.15 -16.82
C LEU A 630 -12.77 19.99 -15.65
N LEU A 631 -13.69 19.41 -14.88
CA LEU A 631 -14.29 20.04 -13.71
C LEU A 631 -13.61 19.50 -12.46
N GLN A 632 -13.21 20.38 -11.58
CA GLN A 632 -12.87 20.06 -10.20
C GLN A 632 -14.15 20.12 -9.37
N ILE A 633 -14.50 19.03 -8.69
CA ILE A 633 -15.71 18.89 -7.88
C ILE A 633 -15.29 18.72 -6.44
N ASP A 634 -15.75 19.59 -5.57
CA ASP A 634 -15.55 19.48 -4.12
C ASP A 634 -16.36 18.30 -3.57
N LYS A 635 -15.70 17.44 -2.78
CA LYS A 635 -16.32 16.23 -2.26
C LYS A 635 -17.27 16.47 -1.08
N ASP A 636 -17.10 17.57 -0.36
CA ASP A 636 -17.95 17.90 0.78
C ASP A 636 -19.27 18.54 0.32
N THR A 637 -19.22 19.34 -0.75
CA THR A 637 -20.40 20.07 -1.26
C THR A 637 -20.98 19.47 -2.53
N ALA A 638 -20.23 18.63 -3.24
CA ALA A 638 -20.51 18.17 -4.60
C ALA A 638 -20.76 19.34 -5.57
N GLU A 639 -20.10 20.48 -5.36
CA GLU A 639 -20.15 21.64 -6.26
C GLU A 639 -18.90 21.70 -7.14
N PRO A 640 -19.02 22.11 -8.39
CA PRO A 640 -17.86 22.37 -9.21
C PRO A 640 -17.17 23.65 -8.74
N THR A 641 -15.90 23.53 -8.35
CA THR A 641 -15.09 24.63 -7.82
C THR A 641 -14.19 25.29 -8.86
N ALA A 642 -13.73 24.50 -9.84
CA ALA A 642 -12.93 25.03 -10.94
C ALA A 642 -13.23 24.30 -12.25
N ARG A 643 -12.94 24.99 -13.34
CA ARG A 643 -13.11 24.50 -14.71
C ARG A 643 -11.88 24.78 -15.54
N VAL A 644 -11.38 23.77 -16.24
CA VAL A 644 -10.32 23.89 -17.23
C VAL A 644 -10.87 23.54 -18.61
N ASP A 645 -10.85 24.49 -19.54
CA ASP A 645 -11.33 24.27 -20.90
C ASP A 645 -10.30 23.49 -21.72
N LEU A 646 -10.70 22.37 -22.29
CA LEU A 646 -9.86 21.46 -23.05
C LEU A 646 -10.05 21.56 -24.56
N GLY A 647 -10.99 22.42 -25.02
CA GLY A 647 -11.36 22.49 -26.42
C GLY A 647 -11.89 21.15 -26.92
N LYS A 648 -11.28 20.58 -27.96
CA LYS A 648 -11.68 19.29 -28.53
C LYS A 648 -10.96 18.08 -27.92
N GLU A 649 -10.06 18.33 -26.98
CA GLU A 649 -9.28 17.24 -26.33
C GLU A 649 -10.20 16.31 -25.55
N LYS A 650 -10.05 15.01 -25.77
CA LYS A 650 -10.84 13.96 -25.12
C LYS A 650 -10.01 13.09 -24.19
N GLU A 651 -8.69 13.16 -24.31
CA GLU A 651 -7.72 12.37 -23.55
C GLU A 651 -6.65 13.28 -22.94
N PRO A 652 -7.05 14.23 -22.06
CA PRO A 652 -6.09 15.18 -21.50
C PRO A 652 -5.02 14.46 -20.68
N VAL A 653 -3.76 14.77 -20.96
CA VAL A 653 -2.63 14.33 -20.14
C VAL A 653 -2.40 15.42 -19.09
N TYR A 654 -2.69 15.11 -17.83
CA TYR A 654 -2.54 16.05 -16.73
C TYR A 654 -2.00 15.40 -15.47
N ALA A 655 -1.45 16.22 -14.60
CA ALA A 655 -1.08 15.87 -13.23
C ALA A 655 -1.69 16.91 -12.29
N VAL A 656 -1.92 16.53 -11.03
CA VAL A 656 -2.55 17.38 -10.02
C VAL A 656 -1.67 17.43 -8.79
N ASP A 657 -1.63 18.60 -8.18
CA ASP A 657 -1.08 18.82 -6.86
C ASP A 657 -2.18 19.35 -5.95
N ASP A 658 -2.70 18.48 -5.10
CA ASP A 658 -3.79 18.77 -4.19
C ASP A 658 -3.40 19.79 -3.10
N ILE A 659 -2.13 19.80 -2.73
CA ILE A 659 -1.59 20.66 -1.67
C ILE A 659 -1.40 22.08 -2.17
N ALA A 660 -0.83 22.22 -3.36
CA ALA A 660 -0.68 23.51 -3.99
C ALA A 660 -1.94 24.00 -4.71
N ASN A 661 -2.96 23.14 -4.78
CA ASN A 661 -4.22 23.36 -5.52
C ASN A 661 -3.94 23.76 -6.97
N MET A 662 -3.12 22.96 -7.65
CA MET A 662 -2.67 23.20 -9.02
C MET A 662 -2.91 21.98 -9.91
N LEU A 663 -3.27 22.27 -11.16
CA LEU A 663 -3.37 21.27 -12.22
C LEU A 663 -2.37 21.62 -13.33
N PHE A 664 -1.65 20.62 -13.80
CA PHE A 664 -0.64 20.73 -14.86
C PHE A 664 -1.12 19.97 -16.08
N LEU A 665 -1.47 20.70 -17.13
CA LEU A 665 -2.05 20.16 -18.35
C LEU A 665 -1.05 20.24 -19.50
N GLN A 666 -0.82 19.13 -20.19
CA GLN A 666 -0.16 19.15 -21.48
C GLN A 666 -1.10 19.73 -22.54
N THR A 667 -0.82 20.94 -23.00
CA THR A 667 -1.66 21.63 -24.01
C THR A 667 -1.15 21.48 -25.43
N LYS A 668 0.16 21.20 -25.59
CA LYS A 668 0.82 20.87 -26.85
C LYS A 668 1.82 19.74 -26.59
N PRO A 669 2.31 19.07 -27.64
CA PRO A 669 3.28 17.98 -27.45
C PRO A 669 4.49 18.34 -26.59
N ASP A 670 4.91 19.60 -26.57
CA ASP A 670 6.09 20.12 -25.88
C ASP A 670 5.78 21.14 -24.78
N THR A 671 4.49 21.36 -24.43
CA THR A 671 4.12 22.47 -23.56
C THR A 671 3.23 22.00 -22.42
N VAL A 672 3.62 22.34 -21.18
CA VAL A 672 2.80 22.20 -19.98
C VAL A 672 2.30 23.57 -19.53
N VAL A 673 1.03 23.64 -19.17
CA VAL A 673 0.40 24.81 -18.56
C VAL A 673 -0.02 24.46 -17.15
N GLY A 674 0.43 25.24 -16.18
CA GLY A 674 0.00 25.19 -14.80
C GLY A 674 -1.22 26.08 -14.59
N TYR A 675 -2.30 25.48 -14.09
CA TYR A 675 -3.52 26.17 -13.70
C TYR A 675 -3.64 26.22 -12.20
N ARG A 676 -3.91 27.41 -11.66
CA ARG A 676 -4.31 27.57 -10.27
C ARG A 676 -5.81 27.29 -10.16
N LEU A 677 -6.14 26.29 -9.37
CA LEU A 677 -7.51 25.95 -9.06
C LEU A 677 -7.99 26.91 -7.95
N SER A 678 -9.29 27.28 -7.94
CA SER A 678 -9.79 28.32 -7.03
C SER A 678 -9.59 27.95 -5.56
N SER A 679 -9.11 28.92 -4.77
CA SER A 679 -8.71 28.72 -3.38
C SER A 679 -9.77 29.13 -2.34
N ASP A 680 -10.98 29.47 -2.74
CA ASP A 680 -11.95 30.11 -1.85
C ASP A 680 -12.45 29.23 -0.68
N ILE A 681 -12.04 27.95 -0.64
CA ILE A 681 -12.46 26.98 0.38
C ILE A 681 -11.38 26.72 1.46
N VAL A 682 -10.11 27.11 1.23
CA VAL A 682 -9.00 26.74 2.15
C VAL A 682 -8.82 27.72 3.33
N SER A 683 -9.49 28.88 3.36
CA SER A 683 -9.23 29.92 4.36
C SER A 683 -10.00 29.80 5.67
N THR A 684 -10.82 28.76 5.90
CA THR A 684 -11.67 28.63 7.09
C THR A 684 -11.52 27.31 7.87
N ARG A 685 -10.39 26.63 7.75
CA ARG A 685 -10.11 25.46 8.62
C ARG A 685 -8.79 25.58 9.36
#